data_1f113cb9c404468760079ab5ba34af27
#
_entry.id   1f113cb9c404468760079ab5ba34af27
#
_cell.length_a   1.000
_cell.length_b   1.000
_cell.length_c   1.000
_cell.angle_alpha   90.00
_cell.angle_beta   90.00
_cell.angle_gamma   90.00
#
_symmetry.space_group_name_H-M   'P 1'
#
loop_
_entity.id
_entity.type
_entity.pdbx_description
1 polymer ?
#
loop_
_entity_poly.entity_id
_entity_poly.type
_entity_poly.pdbx_seq_one_letter_code
_entity_poly.pdbx_strand_id
1 'polypeptide(L)'
;MARQEGQLLINLKTLYPDVVVDIGKIKLGERSRKKTSCNEKRQRRLLSMAACALLNSGGGIVRMESADEDYCFQEHGIGLDIEQSLRMCIDCTETIEYFTWMQQQGHLLLFVKTWSCGGPEYKSTSTKPRICSLSTGLSRRSFTSVVPMTSSDAARFLRRKESGAKCRDENGPSATKAPPIFDGEAKETPLNTEERNIQDAAARFLKRDKLMVGEVLDFTETTHIEFKKFSTESILQYIRKTLPNYASAFANTQGGYLFFGVDNTSKVIGSHSKVEKEDIEKTVAATLGSMYFHHFCGSEAGVQFKTYVLSVYDEEERLQGYVCVVRVEAFCCAVFHDTPESWIVKGEVIERLSIRKWTELMTAADPDLSNLADKFENELSLSNSPPLVKPVYSKAGLQCVSELQECLYPVGSNEIRWKPETICTDLFSEYPGLEDLMKKQIRSLNKGVLIFSRSWAVDIGLQKKQDVVCDVLLVAENAYPVLYTIVKDAASAESESPRETASALKQKLVNDGGYVSKLCVIPQILHLNGTKNQMDVAEDGLPQQENPCDYPSLYPENYILTSRDIPAFLRALVIVVLRFKSYLSDHLGCEIFNLLTLRQYELLSKNLHKAKEQFVLGLPGTGKTIVALKIMERIRNIFHCSAKEILYICENQPLKKFVGNEICHSLTRIAFLNGNFPEVKHIVVDEAQNFRSEENWYQCARELVKKKGGIFWVFLDFFQSTHPYSCGLKFSELYPQEWLTEVVRNAKQIYNVIFNLMEKILQERNTNMPYEMLEKLFEQAECAHSLSGDYVIKKNMETFEMAEYVTRQCNSYIQQGYPIKDIAILCSTQHAAQAFSQMLEPELRRQIRKHRVRLVLGSAEAVLENVIVLDSIRRFSGLERRIVFGIHPVPAQEEISLNLLLCVASRANTKLHLLYHKEKTFLRDTYLDNSFT
;
A
#
# COMPACT_ATOMS: atom_id res chain seq x y z
N MET A 1 -30.78 9.30 19.49
CA MET A 1 -29.41 9.47 19.97
C MET A 1 -29.05 10.94 19.82
N ALA A 2 -28.68 11.62 20.92
CA ALA A 2 -28.30 13.03 20.87
C ALA A 2 -27.01 13.19 20.06
N ARG A 3 -27.03 14.08 19.06
CA ARG A 3 -25.84 14.45 18.27
C ARG A 3 -24.76 14.98 19.22
N GLN A 4 -23.62 14.31 19.32
CA GLN A 4 -22.39 14.95 19.82
C GLN A 4 -22.03 16.05 18.84
N GLU A 5 -22.09 17.30 19.30
CA GLU A 5 -21.86 18.48 18.46
C GLU A 5 -20.43 18.48 17.88
N GLY A 6 -20.33 18.26 16.58
CA GLY A 6 -19.09 18.40 15.82
C GLY A 6 -18.56 17.15 15.12
N GLN A 7 -19.24 16.02 15.16
CA GLN A 7 -18.84 14.81 14.46
C GLN A 7 -19.45 14.82 13.04
N LEU A 8 -18.60 14.69 12.00
CA LEU A 8 -19.03 14.50 10.62
C LEU A 8 -19.58 13.09 10.45
N LEU A 9 -20.74 12.98 9.83
CA LEU A 9 -21.42 11.71 9.61
C LEU A 9 -21.38 11.32 8.14
N ILE A 10 -21.04 10.09 7.87
CA ILE A 10 -21.20 9.49 6.55
C ILE A 10 -22.64 9.06 6.39
N ASN A 11 -23.27 9.52 5.32
CA ASN A 11 -24.65 9.19 5.03
C ASN A 11 -24.72 7.94 4.15
N LEU A 12 -25.16 6.85 4.73
CA LEU A 12 -25.34 5.57 4.04
C LEU A 12 -26.65 5.49 3.24
N LYS A 13 -27.63 6.33 3.58
CA LYS A 13 -28.96 6.35 2.94
C LYS A 13 -29.03 7.37 1.82
N THR A 14 -28.24 7.22 0.78
CA THR A 14 -28.22 8.12 -0.38
C THR A 14 -28.33 7.31 -1.67
N LEU A 15 -28.72 7.93 -2.76
CA LEU A 15 -28.73 7.31 -4.09
C LEU A 15 -27.30 7.16 -4.68
N TYR A 16 -26.34 7.87 -4.11
CA TYR A 16 -24.96 7.84 -4.58
C TYR A 16 -24.24 6.58 -4.08
N PRO A 17 -23.52 5.85 -4.93
CA PRO A 17 -22.63 4.76 -4.50
C PRO A 17 -21.39 5.27 -3.79
N ASP A 18 -21.08 6.54 -3.93
CA ASP A 18 -19.93 7.18 -3.31
C ASP A 18 -20.11 7.42 -1.80
N VAL A 19 -18.97 7.65 -1.13
CA VAL A 19 -18.97 8.15 0.25
C VAL A 19 -19.61 9.54 0.26
N VAL A 20 -20.71 9.71 0.94
CA VAL A 20 -21.40 11.00 1.11
C VAL A 20 -21.26 11.48 2.53
N VAL A 21 -20.61 12.63 2.70
CA VAL A 21 -20.47 13.30 3.99
C VAL A 21 -21.48 14.41 4.09
N ASP A 22 -22.40 14.32 5.07
CA ASP A 22 -23.44 15.30 5.30
C ASP A 22 -23.01 16.30 6.38
N ILE A 23 -22.90 17.58 6.01
CA ILE A 23 -22.52 18.65 6.93
C ILE A 23 -23.70 19.48 7.41
N GLY A 24 -24.92 19.18 6.96
CA GLY A 24 -26.16 19.86 7.36
C GLY A 24 -26.31 21.24 6.73
N LYS A 25 -27.04 22.14 7.44
CA LYS A 25 -27.34 23.48 6.94
C LYS A 25 -26.16 24.42 7.02
N ILE A 26 -25.85 25.08 5.91
CA ILE A 26 -24.75 26.02 5.75
C ILE A 26 -25.23 27.30 5.09
N LYS A 27 -24.75 28.42 5.55
CA LYS A 27 -24.97 29.70 4.90
C LYS A 27 -24.04 29.84 3.70
N LEU A 28 -24.58 30.05 2.52
CA LEU A 28 -23.89 30.13 1.25
C LEU A 28 -24.05 31.50 0.61
N GLY A 29 -23.23 31.79 -0.39
CA GLY A 29 -23.31 33.01 -1.18
C GLY A 29 -22.32 34.09 -0.74
N GLU A 30 -21.71 34.78 -1.69
CA GLU A 30 -20.68 35.76 -1.44
C GLU A 30 -21.18 36.98 -0.62
N ARG A 31 -22.42 37.43 -0.91
CA ARG A 31 -23.00 38.55 -0.18
C ARG A 31 -23.33 38.19 1.27
N SER A 32 -23.85 37.00 1.45
CA SER A 32 -24.29 36.48 2.74
C SER A 32 -23.12 36.17 3.69
N ARG A 33 -21.93 35.90 3.16
CA ARG A 33 -20.72 35.52 3.94
C ARG A 33 -19.69 36.66 4.10
N LYS A 34 -19.99 37.89 3.71
CA LYS A 34 -19.06 39.03 3.85
C LYS A 34 -18.66 39.36 5.30
N LYS A 35 -19.53 39.08 6.27
CA LYS A 35 -19.27 39.22 7.71
C LYS A 35 -19.28 37.88 8.37
N THR A 36 -18.11 37.29 8.57
CA THR A 36 -17.97 35.93 9.06
C THR A 36 -18.23 35.86 10.57
N SER A 37 -19.37 35.33 10.97
CA SER A 37 -19.70 35.00 12.37
C SER A 37 -18.95 33.78 12.88
N CYS A 38 -19.03 33.50 14.17
CA CYS A 38 -18.44 32.29 14.76
C CYS A 38 -19.04 31.00 14.16
N ASN A 39 -20.34 31.00 13.86
CA ASN A 39 -21.05 29.87 13.26
C ASN A 39 -20.58 29.61 11.82
N GLU A 40 -20.35 30.66 11.01
CA GLU A 40 -19.86 30.53 9.65
C GLU A 40 -18.42 30.00 9.61
N LYS A 41 -17.57 30.39 10.58
CA LYS A 41 -16.22 29.80 10.74
C LYS A 41 -16.29 28.31 11.05
N ARG A 42 -17.22 27.90 11.90
CA ARG A 42 -17.45 26.47 12.22
C ARG A 42 -17.93 25.70 11.00
N GLN A 43 -18.91 26.21 10.24
CA GLN A 43 -19.42 25.60 9.01
C GLN A 43 -18.32 25.42 7.95
N ARG A 44 -17.52 26.46 7.73
CA ARG A 44 -16.36 26.43 6.84
C ARG A 44 -15.37 25.33 7.26
N ARG A 45 -15.07 25.24 8.58
CA ARG A 45 -14.17 24.21 9.09
C ARG A 45 -14.71 22.80 8.83
N LEU A 46 -16.01 22.53 9.08
CA LEU A 46 -16.63 21.25 8.81
C LEU A 46 -16.54 20.87 7.32
N LEU A 47 -16.80 21.80 6.42
CA LEU A 47 -16.66 21.59 4.99
C LEU A 47 -15.21 21.24 4.60
N SER A 48 -14.23 22.01 5.11
CA SER A 48 -12.82 21.76 4.82
C SER A 48 -12.34 20.41 5.37
N MET A 49 -12.81 20.01 6.56
CA MET A 49 -12.52 18.70 7.14
C MET A 49 -13.08 17.57 6.28
N ALA A 50 -14.35 17.69 5.83
CA ALA A 50 -14.99 16.71 4.96
C ALA A 50 -14.25 16.61 3.62
N ALA A 51 -13.93 17.73 3.00
CA ALA A 51 -13.19 17.78 1.75
C ALA A 51 -11.78 17.17 1.90
N CYS A 52 -11.05 17.48 2.97
CA CYS A 52 -9.74 16.91 3.26
C CYS A 52 -9.83 15.39 3.44
N ALA A 53 -10.82 14.89 4.19
CA ALA A 53 -11.01 13.47 4.39
C ALA A 53 -11.28 12.72 3.07
N LEU A 54 -12.12 13.27 2.21
CA LEU A 54 -12.44 12.70 0.90
C LEU A 54 -11.27 12.76 -0.08
N LEU A 55 -10.55 13.87 -0.14
CA LEU A 55 -9.29 13.98 -0.92
C LEU A 55 -8.31 12.87 -0.55
N ASN A 56 -8.19 12.56 0.74
CA ASN A 56 -7.28 11.56 1.27
C ASN A 56 -7.82 10.11 1.21
N SER A 57 -9.05 9.88 0.73
CA SER A 57 -9.71 8.57 0.84
C SER A 57 -10.37 8.09 -0.44
N GLY A 58 -9.87 8.52 -1.59
CA GLY A 58 -10.38 8.06 -2.89
C GLY A 58 -11.57 8.88 -3.42
N GLY A 59 -11.82 10.07 -2.88
CA GLY A 59 -12.86 10.97 -3.32
C GLY A 59 -14.24 10.66 -2.72
N GLY A 60 -15.24 11.44 -3.11
CA GLY A 60 -16.62 11.30 -2.63
C GLY A 60 -17.40 12.58 -2.78
N ILE A 61 -18.47 12.73 -2.01
CA ILE A 61 -19.42 13.86 -2.11
C ILE A 61 -19.59 14.49 -0.73
N VAL A 62 -19.50 15.80 -0.64
CA VAL A 62 -19.98 16.55 0.53
C VAL A 62 -21.35 17.12 0.19
N ARG A 63 -22.37 16.72 0.96
CA ARG A 63 -23.73 17.21 0.85
C ARG A 63 -24.02 18.26 1.90
N MET A 64 -24.65 19.35 1.47
CA MET A 64 -25.06 20.44 2.33
C MET A 64 -26.40 21.02 1.92
N GLU A 65 -27.16 21.52 2.89
CA GLU A 65 -28.40 22.26 2.66
C GLU A 65 -28.10 23.75 2.77
N SER A 66 -28.72 24.55 1.88
CA SER A 66 -28.65 26.02 2.05
C SER A 66 -29.46 26.45 3.27
N ALA A 67 -28.92 27.37 4.03
CA ALA A 67 -29.68 28.03 5.09
C ALA A 67 -30.67 29.07 4.54
N ASP A 68 -30.52 29.45 3.28
CA ASP A 68 -31.33 30.43 2.55
C ASP A 68 -32.19 29.65 1.55
N GLU A 69 -33.52 29.80 1.60
CA GLU A 69 -34.45 29.06 0.74
C GLU A 69 -34.35 29.49 -0.74
N ASP A 70 -34.06 30.76 -0.98
CA ASP A 70 -33.91 31.36 -2.32
C ASP A 70 -32.48 31.19 -2.89
N TYR A 71 -31.63 30.36 -2.29
CA TYR A 71 -30.25 30.19 -2.74
C TYR A 71 -30.17 29.46 -4.08
N CYS A 72 -29.51 30.11 -5.04
CA CYS A 72 -29.14 29.55 -6.35
C CYS A 72 -27.60 29.62 -6.52
N PHE A 73 -26.96 28.50 -6.73
CA PHE A 73 -25.50 28.43 -6.86
C PHE A 73 -24.95 29.29 -8.01
N GLN A 74 -25.64 29.27 -9.15
CA GLN A 74 -25.22 30.02 -10.34
C GLN A 74 -25.27 31.55 -10.14
N GLU A 75 -26.20 32.04 -9.32
CA GLU A 75 -26.40 33.46 -9.09
C GLU A 75 -25.64 33.98 -7.88
N HIS A 76 -25.52 33.18 -6.83
CA HIS A 76 -25.02 33.64 -5.53
C HIS A 76 -23.58 33.17 -5.22
N GLY A 77 -23.06 32.14 -5.93
CA GLY A 77 -21.78 31.52 -5.63
C GLY A 77 -21.75 30.84 -4.26
N ILE A 78 -20.57 30.38 -3.83
CA ILE A 78 -20.40 29.69 -2.54
C ILE A 78 -19.91 30.60 -1.41
N GLY A 79 -19.11 31.60 -1.73
CA GLY A 79 -18.45 32.51 -0.80
C GLY A 79 -16.92 32.36 -0.84
N LEU A 80 -16.23 33.47 -0.93
CA LEU A 80 -14.78 33.56 -1.09
C LEU A 80 -14.01 32.85 0.04
N ASP A 81 -14.52 32.92 1.27
CA ASP A 81 -13.89 32.27 2.43
C ASP A 81 -13.90 30.71 2.33
N ILE A 82 -14.93 30.15 1.72
CA ILE A 82 -15.01 28.69 1.43
C ILE A 82 -14.02 28.31 0.33
N GLU A 83 -14.00 29.07 -0.78
CA GLU A 83 -13.06 28.80 -1.87
C GLU A 83 -11.61 28.85 -1.42
N GLN A 84 -11.24 29.87 -0.64
CA GLN A 84 -9.90 29.99 -0.08
C GLN A 84 -9.54 28.81 0.81
N SER A 85 -10.48 28.33 1.62
CA SER A 85 -10.25 27.17 2.48
C SER A 85 -10.03 25.88 1.69
N LEU A 86 -10.78 25.66 0.60
CA LEU A 86 -10.58 24.53 -0.28
C LEU A 86 -9.24 24.62 -1.03
N ARG A 87 -8.83 25.80 -1.48
CA ARG A 87 -7.49 26.01 -2.07
C ARG A 87 -6.38 25.65 -1.09
N MET A 88 -6.51 26.05 0.16
CA MET A 88 -5.52 25.71 1.20
C MET A 88 -5.40 24.21 1.44
N CYS A 89 -6.48 23.43 1.27
CA CYS A 89 -6.43 21.96 1.42
C CYS A 89 -5.48 21.30 0.42
N ILE A 90 -5.43 21.79 -0.81
CA ILE A 90 -4.72 21.13 -1.91
C ILE A 90 -3.35 21.74 -2.23
N ASP A 91 -3.02 22.90 -1.62
CA ASP A 91 -1.78 23.65 -1.91
C ASP A 91 -1.50 23.79 -3.43
N CYS A 92 -2.59 24.01 -4.22
CA CYS A 92 -2.60 24.05 -5.66
C CYS A 92 -3.53 25.14 -6.19
N THR A 93 -3.22 25.67 -7.35
CA THR A 93 -4.03 26.71 -8.01
C THR A 93 -5.23 26.14 -8.77
N GLU A 94 -5.20 24.88 -9.15
CA GLU A 94 -6.22 24.23 -9.99
C GLU A 94 -7.33 23.54 -9.16
N THR A 95 -8.10 24.34 -8.44
CA THR A 95 -9.20 23.82 -7.60
C THR A 95 -10.28 23.08 -8.40
N ILE A 96 -10.52 23.49 -9.63
CA ILE A 96 -11.54 22.90 -10.53
C ILE A 96 -11.22 21.43 -10.87
N GLU A 97 -9.94 21.06 -10.84
CA GLU A 97 -9.55 19.66 -11.06
C GLU A 97 -10.09 18.73 -9.97
N TYR A 98 -10.06 19.19 -8.70
CA TYR A 98 -10.40 18.36 -7.54
C TYR A 98 -11.82 18.54 -7.05
N PHE A 99 -12.46 19.67 -7.35
CA PHE A 99 -13.77 20.06 -6.81
C PHE A 99 -14.75 20.42 -7.91
N THR A 100 -15.92 19.79 -7.90
CA THR A 100 -17.02 20.12 -8.82
C THR A 100 -18.28 20.35 -8.01
N TRP A 101 -18.97 21.45 -8.28
CA TRP A 101 -20.19 21.81 -7.60
C TRP A 101 -21.43 21.46 -8.44
N MET A 102 -22.47 20.98 -7.79
CA MET A 102 -23.77 20.73 -8.41
C MET A 102 -24.88 21.03 -7.40
N GLN A 103 -25.90 21.75 -7.83
CA GLN A 103 -27.09 21.98 -7.02
C GLN A 103 -28.20 21.04 -7.47
N GLN A 104 -28.81 20.34 -6.52
CA GLN A 104 -29.89 19.38 -6.79
C GLN A 104 -30.91 19.37 -5.63
N GLN A 105 -32.21 19.53 -5.93
CA GLN A 105 -33.31 19.40 -4.98
C GLN A 105 -33.11 20.08 -3.63
N GLY A 106 -32.68 21.36 -3.63
CA GLY A 106 -32.43 22.13 -2.41
C GLY A 106 -31.11 21.85 -1.69
N HIS A 107 -30.33 20.89 -2.18
CA HIS A 107 -29.01 20.57 -1.69
C HIS A 107 -27.91 21.11 -2.63
N LEU A 108 -26.82 21.55 -2.05
CA LEU A 108 -25.59 21.80 -2.80
C LEU A 108 -24.63 20.63 -2.55
N LEU A 109 -24.11 20.06 -3.61
CA LEU A 109 -23.23 18.93 -3.62
C LEU A 109 -21.84 19.36 -4.06
N LEU A 110 -20.82 19.01 -3.29
CA LEU A 110 -19.44 19.17 -3.66
C LEU A 110 -18.84 17.80 -3.97
N PHE A 111 -18.62 17.52 -5.23
CA PHE A 111 -17.91 16.32 -5.69
C PHE A 111 -16.42 16.52 -5.52
N VAL A 112 -15.80 15.66 -4.74
CA VAL A 112 -14.39 15.69 -4.40
C VAL A 112 -13.69 14.54 -5.11
N LYS A 113 -12.74 14.88 -5.98
CA LYS A 113 -11.85 13.90 -6.61
C LYS A 113 -10.78 13.49 -5.61
N THR A 114 -10.24 12.28 -5.73
CA THR A 114 -9.10 11.85 -4.92
C THR A 114 -7.88 12.74 -5.16
N TRP A 115 -7.11 12.99 -4.10
CA TRP A 115 -5.82 13.66 -4.22
C TRP A 115 -4.82 12.74 -4.91
N SER A 116 -4.07 13.24 -5.88
CA SER A 116 -2.99 12.51 -6.54
C SER A 116 -1.72 13.35 -6.58
N CYS A 117 -0.59 12.74 -6.24
CA CYS A 117 0.71 13.40 -6.26
C CYS A 117 1.44 13.30 -7.61
N GLY A 118 0.89 12.61 -8.62
CA GLY A 118 1.48 12.45 -9.94
C GLY A 118 0.49 12.80 -11.05
N GLY A 119 0.80 13.81 -11.85
CA GLY A 119 0.19 14.05 -13.15
C GLY A 119 1.23 13.84 -14.26
N PRO A 120 0.83 13.55 -15.48
CA PRO A 120 1.74 13.28 -16.60
C PRO A 120 2.68 14.46 -16.94
N GLU A 121 2.42 15.66 -16.44
CA GLU A 121 3.22 16.85 -16.70
C GLU A 121 4.33 17.11 -15.67
N TYR A 122 4.35 16.38 -14.55
CA TYR A 122 5.34 16.60 -13.49
C TYR A 122 6.51 15.62 -13.60
N LYS A 123 7.44 15.93 -14.51
CA LYS A 123 8.78 15.32 -14.50
C LYS A 123 9.52 15.72 -13.22
N SER A 124 9.67 14.77 -12.34
CA SER A 124 10.79 14.46 -11.42
C SER A 124 11.23 15.37 -10.29
N THR A 125 10.78 16.60 -10.08
CA THR A 125 11.38 17.46 -9.04
C THR A 125 10.42 18.04 -8.00
N SER A 126 9.11 17.89 -8.12
CA SER A 126 8.19 18.47 -7.15
C SER A 126 7.85 17.47 -6.05
N THR A 127 8.28 17.75 -4.84
CA THR A 127 7.92 17.06 -3.61
C THR A 127 6.45 17.36 -3.23
N LYS A 128 5.48 16.94 -4.04
CA LYS A 128 4.08 17.03 -3.62
C LYS A 128 3.85 16.11 -2.41
N PRO A 129 3.15 16.57 -1.37
CA PRO A 129 2.80 15.75 -0.23
C PRO A 129 1.86 14.61 -0.67
N ARG A 130 1.97 13.46 -0.03
CA ARG A 130 1.09 12.31 -0.32
C ARG A 130 -0.33 12.51 0.16
N ILE A 131 -0.53 13.32 1.18
CA ILE A 131 -1.82 13.60 1.79
C ILE A 131 -2.06 15.09 1.91
N CYS A 132 -3.32 15.47 1.87
CA CYS A 132 -3.78 16.83 2.12
C CYS A 132 -3.90 17.10 3.61
N SER A 133 -3.62 18.32 4.02
CA SER A 133 -3.76 18.78 5.40
C SER A 133 -4.21 20.24 5.42
N LEU A 134 -5.12 20.58 6.31
CA LEU A 134 -5.54 21.98 6.54
C LEU A 134 -4.46 22.76 7.32
N SER A 135 -3.74 22.06 8.20
CA SER A 135 -2.59 22.55 8.94
C SER A 135 -1.64 21.40 9.22
N THR A 136 -0.35 21.66 9.13
CA THR A 136 0.69 20.65 9.44
C THR A 136 1.08 20.62 10.92
N GLY A 137 0.68 21.67 11.69
CA GLY A 137 1.13 21.82 13.07
C GLY A 137 2.62 22.14 13.21
N LEU A 138 3.33 22.37 12.10
CA LEU A 138 4.76 22.67 12.06
C LEU A 138 4.99 24.14 11.69
N SER A 139 5.94 24.77 12.36
CA SER A 139 6.39 26.12 12.05
C SER A 139 7.90 26.18 11.87
N ARG A 140 8.37 27.15 11.07
CA ARG A 140 9.79 27.45 10.91
C ARG A 140 10.05 28.95 11.03
N ARG A 141 11.26 29.31 11.39
CA ARG A 141 11.73 30.71 11.27
C ARG A 141 12.07 31.03 9.82
N SER A 142 11.65 32.21 9.38
CA SER A 142 12.05 32.80 8.12
C SER A 142 12.38 34.28 8.40
N PHE A 143 13.64 34.56 8.53
CA PHE A 143 14.12 35.87 9.07
C PHE A 143 13.47 36.16 10.43
N THR A 144 12.83 37.29 10.60
CA THR A 144 12.13 37.68 11.83
C THR A 144 10.71 37.15 11.95
N SER A 145 10.24 36.35 11.00
CA SER A 145 8.86 35.83 10.98
C SER A 145 8.77 34.36 11.33
N VAL A 146 7.69 33.97 12.00
CA VAL A 146 7.29 32.58 12.14
C VAL A 146 6.32 32.22 11.01
N VAL A 147 6.71 31.26 10.21
CA VAL A 147 5.93 30.82 9.05
C VAL A 147 5.45 29.39 9.30
N PRO A 148 4.12 29.14 9.32
CA PRO A 148 3.59 27.79 9.30
C PRO A 148 4.06 27.06 8.04
N MET A 149 4.47 25.82 8.17
CA MET A 149 4.87 25.01 7.02
C MET A 149 3.64 24.58 6.24
N THR A 150 3.64 24.77 4.92
CA THR A 150 2.67 24.16 4.02
C THR A 150 2.86 22.63 4.02
N SER A 151 1.91 21.88 3.47
CA SER A 151 2.05 20.41 3.35
C SER A 151 3.29 20.04 2.54
N SER A 152 3.61 20.77 1.49
CA SER A 152 4.81 20.55 0.66
C SER A 152 6.10 20.86 1.42
N ASP A 153 6.13 21.97 2.17
CA ASP A 153 7.30 22.34 3.00
C ASP A 153 7.55 21.34 4.12
N ALA A 154 6.47 20.90 4.77
CA ALA A 154 6.52 19.89 5.83
C ALA A 154 7.04 18.56 5.32
N ALA A 155 6.55 18.08 4.17
CA ALA A 155 7.04 16.84 3.55
C ALA A 155 8.55 16.91 3.26
N ARG A 156 9.01 18.01 2.68
CA ARG A 156 10.44 18.24 2.40
C ARG A 156 11.28 18.31 3.70
N PHE A 157 10.79 19.02 4.70
CA PHE A 157 11.44 19.15 6.00
C PHE A 157 11.57 17.80 6.71
N LEU A 158 10.47 17.03 6.81
CA LEU A 158 10.44 15.73 7.49
C LEU A 158 11.37 14.71 6.82
N ARG A 159 11.33 14.61 5.48
CA ARG A 159 12.22 13.72 4.72
C ARG A 159 13.71 14.05 4.94
N ARG A 160 14.04 15.35 4.98
CA ARG A 160 15.43 15.80 5.29
C ARG A 160 15.85 15.37 6.69
N LYS A 161 14.98 15.52 7.70
CA LYS A 161 15.25 15.11 9.08
C LYS A 161 15.41 13.60 9.21
N GLU A 162 14.57 12.84 8.52
CA GLU A 162 14.65 11.37 8.48
C GLU A 162 15.94 10.88 7.83
N SER A 163 16.32 11.42 6.69
CA SER A 163 17.57 11.08 6.00
C SER A 163 18.80 11.41 6.86
N GLY A 164 18.82 12.58 7.51
CA GLY A 164 19.89 12.98 8.41
C GLY A 164 19.99 12.12 9.67
N ALA A 165 18.89 11.52 10.13
CA ALA A 165 18.89 10.58 11.24
C ALA A 165 19.49 9.22 10.85
N LYS A 166 19.15 8.70 9.68
CA LYS A 166 19.69 7.43 9.14
C LYS A 166 21.20 7.47 8.93
N CYS A 167 21.76 8.61 8.49
CA CYS A 167 23.21 8.78 8.34
C CYS A 167 23.96 8.82 9.68
N ARG A 168 23.33 9.12 10.81
CA ARG A 168 23.97 9.13 12.14
C ARG A 168 24.11 7.74 12.73
N ASP A 169 23.17 6.83 12.47
CA ASP A 169 23.21 5.45 12.94
C ASP A 169 24.33 4.63 12.26
N GLU A 170 24.72 5.01 11.04
CA GLU A 170 25.82 4.35 10.30
C GLU A 170 27.22 4.74 10.82
N ASN A 171 27.38 5.85 11.55
CA ASN A 171 28.70 6.39 11.95
C ASN A 171 29.01 6.36 13.45
N GLY A 172 28.27 5.66 14.30
CA GLY A 172 28.59 5.42 15.75
C GLY A 172 28.59 6.69 16.63
N PRO A 173 28.58 6.57 17.97
CA PRO A 173 28.46 7.71 18.87
C PRO A 173 29.79 8.46 19.00
N SER A 174 29.98 9.52 18.24
CA SER A 174 30.95 10.55 18.49
C SER A 174 30.25 11.85 18.87
N ALA A 175 30.63 12.35 20.03
CA ALA A 175 30.08 13.50 20.69
C ALA A 175 30.02 14.76 19.84
N THR A 176 28.90 15.48 20.01
CA THR A 176 28.77 16.94 19.87
C THR A 176 29.47 17.64 18.70
N LYS A 177 28.89 17.53 17.51
CA LYS A 177 28.92 18.58 16.49
C LYS A 177 27.68 18.54 15.63
N ALA A 178 27.09 19.72 15.35
CA ALA A 178 25.96 19.89 14.44
C ALA A 178 26.26 19.25 13.07
N PRO A 179 25.26 18.64 12.38
CA PRO A 179 25.51 17.97 11.12
C PRO A 179 25.88 18.96 10.02
N PRO A 180 26.80 18.61 9.12
CA PRO A 180 27.04 19.40 7.92
C PRO A 180 25.83 19.33 6.99
N ILE A 181 25.43 20.47 6.48
CA ILE A 181 24.43 20.63 5.45
C ILE A 181 25.02 20.05 4.16
N PHE A 182 24.52 18.91 3.70
CA PHE A 182 24.85 18.40 2.37
C PHE A 182 23.83 18.94 1.36
N ASP A 183 24.21 20.03 0.71
CA ASP A 183 23.87 20.28 -0.68
C ASP A 183 25.19 20.57 -1.39
N GLY A 184 25.31 20.07 -2.62
CA GLY A 184 26.51 20.28 -3.40
C GLY A 184 26.87 21.76 -3.38
N GLU A 185 28.08 22.06 -2.93
CA GLU A 185 28.72 23.37 -2.93
C GLU A 185 27.93 24.51 -2.27
N ALA A 186 27.40 24.34 -1.08
CA ALA A 186 27.21 25.44 -0.16
C ALA A 186 28.33 25.37 0.88
N LYS A 187 29.40 26.11 0.65
CA LYS A 187 30.29 26.57 1.72
C LYS A 187 29.42 27.03 2.87
N GLU A 188 29.68 26.54 4.09
CA GLU A 188 29.14 27.15 5.31
C GLU A 188 29.34 28.66 5.15
N THR A 189 28.25 29.37 4.86
CA THR A 189 28.28 30.83 5.02
C THR A 189 28.46 31.06 6.50
N PRO A 190 29.59 31.58 6.98
CA PRO A 190 29.73 31.93 8.38
C PRO A 190 28.51 32.80 8.73
N LEU A 191 27.82 32.48 9.83
CA LEU A 191 26.80 33.33 10.42
C LEU A 191 27.32 34.75 10.31
N ASN A 192 26.50 35.67 9.74
CA ASN A 192 26.87 37.07 9.57
C ASN A 192 27.42 37.55 10.92
N THR A 193 28.56 38.19 10.92
CA THR A 193 29.25 38.65 12.14
C THR A 193 28.30 39.47 13.02
N GLU A 194 27.38 40.20 12.41
CA GLU A 194 26.33 40.98 13.09
C GLU A 194 25.35 40.09 13.84
N GLU A 195 24.87 38.98 13.26
CA GLU A 195 23.94 38.07 13.90
C GLU A 195 24.56 37.37 15.10
N ARG A 196 25.82 36.96 15.00
CA ARG A 196 26.57 36.43 16.14
C ARG A 196 26.73 37.45 17.26
N ASN A 197 27.04 38.70 16.93
CA ASN A 197 27.14 39.77 17.91
C ASN A 197 25.82 40.02 18.63
N ILE A 198 24.68 39.95 17.91
CA ILE A 198 23.35 40.11 18.49
C ILE A 198 23.01 38.95 19.43
N GLN A 199 23.34 37.71 19.08
CA GLN A 199 23.17 36.56 19.98
C GLN A 199 24.02 36.68 21.24
N ASP A 200 25.25 37.11 21.11
CA ASP A 200 26.16 37.37 22.24
C ASP A 200 25.67 38.50 23.14
N ALA A 201 25.06 39.55 22.55
CA ALA A 201 24.42 40.64 23.30
C ALA A 201 23.21 40.12 24.10
N ALA A 202 22.34 39.33 23.46
CA ALA A 202 21.22 38.68 24.16
C ALA A 202 21.71 37.76 25.30
N ALA A 203 22.77 36.98 25.08
CA ALA A 203 23.35 36.12 26.10
C ALA A 203 23.97 36.92 27.25
N ARG A 204 24.55 38.07 26.99
CA ARG A 204 25.06 39.00 28.05
C ARG A 204 23.88 39.62 28.83
N PHE A 205 22.80 40.04 28.14
CA PHE A 205 21.61 40.54 28.75
C PHE A 205 21.00 39.58 29.80
N LEU A 206 21.00 38.29 29.54
CA LEU A 206 20.47 37.27 30.46
C LEU A 206 21.25 37.06 31.75
N LYS A 207 22.43 37.71 31.89
CA LYS A 207 23.22 37.72 33.12
C LYS A 207 22.85 38.86 34.07
N ARG A 208 21.94 39.74 33.65
CA ARG A 208 21.47 40.85 34.44
C ARG A 208 20.39 40.41 35.42
N ASP A 209 20.39 41.03 36.61
CA ASP A 209 19.38 40.74 37.63
C ASP A 209 18.21 41.71 37.61
N LYS A 210 18.40 42.93 37.08
CA LYS A 210 17.40 43.99 37.08
C LYS A 210 17.31 44.65 35.70
N LEU A 211 16.08 45.09 35.34
CA LEU A 211 15.79 45.86 34.14
C LEU A 211 14.97 47.09 34.53
N MET A 212 15.05 48.14 33.73
CA MET A 212 14.25 49.35 33.94
C MET A 212 13.13 49.43 32.91
N VAL A 213 11.96 49.88 33.34
CA VAL A 213 10.84 50.16 32.41
C VAL A 213 11.28 51.21 31.40
N GLY A 214 11.07 50.96 30.15
CA GLY A 214 11.41 51.88 29.06
C GLY A 214 12.86 51.80 28.59
N GLU A 215 13.70 50.96 29.23
CA GLU A 215 15.04 50.67 28.76
C GLU A 215 15.02 50.12 27.34
N VAL A 216 15.90 50.63 26.46
CA VAL A 216 16.04 50.12 25.09
C VAL A 216 17.22 49.14 25.03
N LEU A 217 16.99 47.94 24.54
CA LEU A 217 18.01 46.91 24.39
C LEU A 217 18.97 47.26 23.26
N ASP A 218 20.23 46.89 23.41
CA ASP A 218 21.30 47.05 22.42
C ASP A 218 21.27 46.02 21.27
N PHE A 219 20.21 45.23 21.16
CA PHE A 219 19.98 44.27 20.11
C PHE A 219 18.51 44.28 19.64
N THR A 220 18.27 43.69 18.48
CA THR A 220 16.93 43.73 17.80
C THR A 220 16.47 42.36 17.41
N GLU A 221 15.25 42.22 16.90
CA GLU A 221 14.72 40.95 16.34
C GLU A 221 15.58 40.46 15.19
N THR A 222 15.86 39.14 15.19
CA THR A 222 16.63 38.44 14.16
C THR A 222 16.05 37.06 13.91
N THR A 223 16.71 36.24 13.09
CA THR A 223 16.31 34.85 12.92
C THR A 223 16.28 34.06 14.25
N HIS A 224 17.12 34.45 15.22
CA HIS A 224 17.28 33.81 16.51
C HIS A 224 16.71 34.56 17.71
N ILE A 225 16.17 35.77 17.49
CA ILE A 225 15.60 36.59 18.56
C ILE A 225 14.24 37.11 18.13
N GLU A 226 13.27 37.02 19.03
CA GLU A 226 11.92 37.52 18.82
C GLU A 226 11.41 38.24 20.05
N PHE A 227 10.76 39.37 19.88
CA PHE A 227 10.15 40.14 20.93
C PHE A 227 8.63 40.05 20.91
N LYS A 228 8.03 39.98 22.09
CA LYS A 228 6.56 39.96 22.25
C LYS A 228 6.17 40.85 23.43
N LYS A 229 5.51 41.94 23.16
CA LYS A 229 4.84 42.68 24.23
C LYS A 229 3.61 41.95 24.70
N PHE A 230 3.29 42.06 25.98
CA PHE A 230 2.02 41.54 26.48
C PHE A 230 0.87 42.40 25.95
N SER A 231 -0.02 41.82 25.17
CA SER A 231 -1.16 42.51 24.55
C SER A 231 -2.46 42.35 25.31
N THR A 232 -2.46 41.57 26.40
CA THR A 232 -3.63 41.28 27.22
C THR A 232 -3.25 41.29 28.69
N GLU A 233 -4.21 41.55 29.58
CA GLU A 233 -4.02 41.51 31.04
C GLU A 233 -3.76 40.09 31.53
N SER A 234 -4.22 39.05 30.80
CA SER A 234 -3.98 37.63 31.11
C SER A 234 -2.66 37.15 30.51
N ILE A 235 -1.55 37.47 31.14
CA ILE A 235 -0.18 37.16 30.73
C ILE A 235 0.06 35.66 30.57
N LEU A 236 -0.36 34.82 31.52
CA LEU A 236 -0.17 33.39 31.47
C LEU A 236 -0.93 32.74 30.30
N GLN A 237 -2.13 33.26 29.96
CA GLN A 237 -2.87 32.79 28.80
C GLN A 237 -2.19 33.23 27.50
N TYR A 238 -1.62 34.40 27.47
CA TYR A 238 -0.88 34.92 26.31
C TYR A 238 0.36 34.05 26.03
N ILE A 239 1.12 33.70 27.08
CA ILE A 239 2.27 32.78 26.98
C ILE A 239 1.81 31.42 26.43
N ARG A 240 0.78 30.81 27.02
CA ARG A 240 0.25 29.48 26.59
C ARG A 240 -0.17 29.48 25.12
N LYS A 241 -0.74 30.59 24.63
CA LYS A 241 -1.22 30.70 23.25
C LYS A 241 -0.09 30.96 22.26
N THR A 242 0.91 31.76 22.66
CA THR A 242 1.95 32.28 21.75
C THR A 242 3.18 31.37 21.72
N LEU A 243 3.62 30.87 22.86
CA LEU A 243 4.87 30.11 23.03
C LEU A 243 4.97 28.88 22.12
N PRO A 244 3.96 28.00 21.96
CA PRO A 244 4.11 26.77 21.17
C PRO A 244 4.53 27.04 19.72
N ASN A 245 3.94 28.02 19.09
CA ASN A 245 4.23 28.34 17.69
C ASN A 245 5.69 28.81 17.49
N TYR A 246 6.18 29.69 18.37
CA TYR A 246 7.57 30.16 18.33
C TYR A 246 8.57 29.08 18.74
N ALA A 247 8.24 28.30 19.76
CA ALA A 247 9.06 27.18 20.20
C ALA A 247 9.22 26.13 19.09
N SER A 248 8.13 25.78 18.41
CA SER A 248 8.18 24.91 17.23
C SER A 248 9.08 25.51 16.14
N ALA A 249 8.91 26.79 15.84
CA ALA A 249 9.69 27.46 14.80
C ALA A 249 11.20 27.48 15.11
N PHE A 250 11.59 27.82 16.34
CA PHE A 250 12.97 27.81 16.77
C PHE A 250 13.57 26.39 16.81
N ALA A 251 12.87 25.43 17.42
CA ALA A 251 13.34 24.06 17.51
C ALA A 251 13.51 23.39 16.14
N ASN A 252 12.64 23.68 15.18
CA ASN A 252 12.71 23.14 13.82
C ASN A 252 13.75 23.84 12.94
N THR A 253 14.31 24.98 13.39
CA THR A 253 15.34 25.73 12.66
C THR A 253 16.68 25.58 13.36
N GLN A 254 17.20 26.60 13.98
CA GLN A 254 18.54 26.64 14.59
C GLN A 254 18.52 27.01 16.09
N GLY A 255 17.36 27.00 16.71
CA GLY A 255 17.15 27.49 18.07
C GLY A 255 17.01 29.01 18.12
N GLY A 256 16.79 29.55 19.32
CA GLY A 256 16.68 30.98 19.51
C GLY A 256 16.09 31.40 20.85
N TYR A 257 15.82 32.68 20.97
CA TYR A 257 15.34 33.36 22.17
C TYR A 257 14.01 34.07 21.91
N LEU A 258 13.03 33.82 22.73
CA LEU A 258 11.74 34.50 22.73
C LEU A 258 11.63 35.35 23.98
N PHE A 259 11.51 36.65 23.81
CA PHE A 259 11.39 37.65 24.88
C PHE A 259 9.92 38.08 25.01
N PHE A 260 9.30 37.78 26.12
CA PHE A 260 8.00 38.34 26.49
C PHE A 260 8.18 39.52 27.40
N GLY A 261 7.53 40.63 27.11
CA GLY A 261 7.59 41.90 27.84
C GLY A 261 8.53 42.94 27.20
N VAL A 262 8.94 42.71 25.95
CA VAL A 262 9.72 43.64 25.12
C VAL A 262 8.90 43.95 23.87
N ASP A 263 8.88 45.17 23.42
CA ASP A 263 8.18 45.56 22.19
C ASP A 263 9.08 45.50 20.94
N ASN A 264 8.47 45.70 19.78
CA ASN A 264 9.17 45.62 18.49
C ASN A 264 10.21 46.75 18.27
N THR A 265 10.29 47.75 19.17
CA THR A 265 11.31 48.77 19.18
C THR A 265 12.44 48.50 20.16
N SER A 266 12.56 47.23 20.59
CA SER A 266 13.52 46.76 21.61
C SER A 266 13.35 47.42 23.00
N LYS A 267 12.18 47.96 23.30
CA LYS A 267 11.91 48.66 24.57
C LYS A 267 11.32 47.68 25.59
N VAL A 268 11.89 47.68 26.79
CA VAL A 268 11.40 46.87 27.92
C VAL A 268 10.09 47.51 28.45
N ILE A 269 9.02 46.70 28.44
CA ILE A 269 7.69 47.09 28.95
C ILE A 269 7.37 46.34 30.26
N GLY A 270 7.78 45.10 30.34
CA GLY A 270 7.45 44.24 31.47
C GLY A 270 6.02 43.69 31.42
N SER A 271 5.62 42.99 32.45
CA SER A 271 4.33 42.32 32.53
C SER A 271 3.18 43.18 33.04
N HIS A 272 3.42 44.33 33.66
CA HIS A 272 2.43 45.23 34.28
C HIS A 272 1.34 44.54 35.14
N SER A 273 1.59 43.33 35.63
CA SER A 273 0.58 42.57 36.42
C SER A 273 1.18 42.01 37.67
N LYS A 274 0.30 41.56 38.60
CA LYS A 274 0.65 40.89 39.87
C LYS A 274 0.88 39.41 39.72
N VAL A 275 1.45 38.97 38.54
CA VAL A 275 1.78 37.55 38.31
C VAL A 275 3.13 37.28 38.96
N GLU A 276 3.20 36.21 39.73
CA GLU A 276 4.45 35.80 40.37
C GLU A 276 5.42 35.15 39.36
N LYS A 277 6.70 35.32 39.61
CA LYS A 277 7.78 34.78 38.78
C LYS A 277 7.64 33.26 38.60
N GLU A 278 7.35 32.53 39.65
CA GLU A 278 7.18 31.07 39.68
C GLU A 278 6.01 30.60 38.81
N ASP A 279 4.94 31.39 38.68
CA ASP A 279 3.78 31.07 37.86
C ASP A 279 4.11 31.21 36.37
N ILE A 280 4.96 32.17 36.01
CA ILE A 280 5.46 32.34 34.65
C ILE A 280 6.35 31.12 34.29
N GLU A 281 7.30 30.76 35.14
CA GLU A 281 8.21 29.63 34.96
C GLU A 281 7.45 28.31 34.83
N LYS A 282 6.50 28.04 35.72
CA LYS A 282 5.63 26.86 35.67
C LYS A 282 4.80 26.82 34.38
N THR A 283 4.27 27.97 33.96
CA THR A 283 3.45 28.06 32.74
C THR A 283 4.28 27.77 31.49
N VAL A 284 5.49 28.31 31.41
CA VAL A 284 6.43 28.01 30.30
C VAL A 284 6.77 26.54 30.29
N ALA A 285 7.20 25.97 31.44
CA ALA A 285 7.57 24.58 31.53
C ALA A 285 6.40 23.62 31.19
N ALA A 286 5.20 23.88 31.70
CA ALA A 286 4.01 23.10 31.36
C ALA A 286 3.64 23.20 29.88
N THR A 287 3.75 24.40 29.28
CA THR A 287 3.42 24.61 27.87
C THR A 287 4.41 23.88 26.96
N LEU A 288 5.70 23.99 27.20
CA LEU A 288 6.73 23.31 26.40
C LEU A 288 6.73 21.79 26.64
N GLY A 289 6.47 21.35 27.88
CA GLY A 289 6.34 19.94 28.24
C GLY A 289 5.12 19.24 27.61
N SER A 290 4.10 20.00 27.19
CA SER A 290 2.91 19.48 26.51
C SER A 290 3.04 19.49 24.98
N MET A 291 4.13 20.00 24.40
CA MET A 291 4.32 20.03 22.96
C MET A 291 4.58 18.63 22.40
N TYR A 292 4.09 18.42 21.18
CA TYR A 292 4.29 17.17 20.47
C TYR A 292 5.60 17.19 19.69
N PHE A 293 6.30 16.08 19.68
CA PHE A 293 7.50 15.88 18.87
C PHE A 293 7.54 14.47 18.24
N HIS A 294 8.29 14.35 17.18
CA HIS A 294 8.50 13.06 16.49
C HIS A 294 9.99 12.86 16.25
N HIS A 295 10.50 11.71 16.69
CA HIS A 295 11.88 11.30 16.48
C HIS A 295 12.03 10.31 15.33
N PHE A 296 13.00 10.57 14.46
CA PHE A 296 13.50 9.62 13.47
C PHE A 296 14.79 8.91 13.93
N CYS A 297 15.42 9.41 14.99
CA CYS A 297 16.76 8.99 15.46
C CYS A 297 16.72 8.05 16.68
N GLY A 298 15.56 7.49 17.04
CA GLY A 298 15.43 6.59 18.19
C GLY A 298 15.65 7.23 19.57
N SER A 299 15.88 8.56 19.65
CA SER A 299 15.99 9.29 20.91
C SER A 299 14.61 9.49 21.55
N GLU A 300 14.57 9.55 22.88
CA GLU A 300 13.35 9.89 23.64
C GLU A 300 13.42 11.31 24.24
N ALA A 301 14.49 12.06 23.96
CA ALA A 301 14.72 13.37 24.56
C ALA A 301 13.73 14.41 24.05
N GLY A 302 13.04 15.11 24.96
CA GLY A 302 12.17 16.25 24.64
C GLY A 302 12.96 17.50 24.17
N VAL A 303 12.21 18.54 23.83
CA VAL A 303 12.76 19.83 23.45
C VAL A 303 13.54 20.44 24.63
N GLN A 304 14.79 20.78 24.39
CA GLN A 304 15.63 21.42 25.39
C GLN A 304 15.35 22.93 25.41
N PHE A 305 15.09 23.48 26.59
CA PHE A 305 14.84 24.90 26.79
C PHE A 305 15.36 25.40 28.13
N LYS A 306 15.56 26.70 28.20
CA LYS A 306 15.86 27.41 29.48
C LYS A 306 14.98 28.63 29.57
N THR A 307 14.40 28.85 30.75
CA THR A 307 13.56 30.01 31.04
C THR A 307 14.34 30.97 31.96
N TYR A 308 14.29 32.23 31.64
CA TYR A 308 14.83 33.31 32.46
C TYR A 308 13.73 34.31 32.71
N VAL A 309 13.48 34.69 34.00
CA VAL A 309 12.50 35.68 34.38
C VAL A 309 13.23 36.78 35.12
N LEU A 310 13.27 37.97 34.47
CA LEU A 310 14.00 39.14 34.91
C LEU A 310 13.02 40.17 35.50
N SER A 311 13.34 40.72 36.68
CA SER A 311 12.50 41.73 37.34
C SER A 311 12.68 43.09 36.67
N VAL A 312 11.55 43.80 36.42
CA VAL A 312 11.50 45.09 35.80
C VAL A 312 11.05 46.14 36.86
N TYR A 313 11.84 47.20 37.01
CA TYR A 313 11.62 48.24 37.99
C TYR A 313 11.34 49.59 37.30
N ASP A 314 10.62 50.49 37.99
CA ASP A 314 10.50 51.90 37.63
C ASP A 314 11.67 52.74 38.11
N GLU A 315 11.66 54.04 37.85
CA GLU A 315 12.67 54.99 38.31
C GLU A 315 12.73 55.14 39.85
N GLU A 316 11.67 54.68 40.56
CA GLU A 316 11.53 54.72 42.01
C GLU A 316 11.88 53.36 42.67
N GLU A 317 12.53 52.42 41.88
CA GLU A 317 12.89 51.07 42.31
C GLU A 317 11.72 50.20 42.72
N ARG A 318 10.49 50.47 42.29
CA ARG A 318 9.32 49.61 42.54
C ARG A 318 9.18 48.60 41.46
N LEU A 319 8.93 47.37 41.81
CA LEU A 319 8.72 46.26 40.88
C LEU A 319 7.44 46.49 40.03
N GLN A 320 7.62 46.67 38.78
CA GLN A 320 6.53 46.84 37.81
C GLN A 320 6.09 45.56 37.12
N GLY A 321 6.90 44.49 37.15
CA GLY A 321 6.61 43.23 36.56
C GLY A 321 7.85 42.46 36.13
N TYR A 322 7.70 41.64 35.09
CA TYR A 322 8.77 40.75 34.66
C TYR A 322 8.91 40.77 33.11
N VAL A 323 10.12 40.54 32.65
CA VAL A 323 10.44 40.08 31.30
C VAL A 323 10.75 38.57 31.36
N CYS A 324 10.03 37.78 30.59
CA CYS A 324 10.29 36.35 30.48
C CYS A 324 11.01 36.05 29.18
N VAL A 325 12.18 35.42 29.26
CA VAL A 325 12.96 34.97 28.11
C VAL A 325 13.01 33.48 28.07
N VAL A 326 12.58 32.91 26.96
CA VAL A 326 12.62 31.45 26.73
C VAL A 326 13.65 31.16 25.65
N ARG A 327 14.75 30.50 26.02
CA ARG A 327 15.74 29.99 25.08
C ARG A 327 15.33 28.59 24.68
N VAL A 328 15.16 28.36 23.38
CA VAL A 328 14.81 27.07 22.79
C VAL A 328 16.00 26.58 21.96
N GLU A 329 16.47 25.38 22.23
CA GLU A 329 17.55 24.76 21.46
C GLU A 329 17.02 24.13 20.16
N ALA A 330 17.90 24.01 19.16
CA ALA A 330 17.58 23.29 17.93
C ALA A 330 17.29 21.82 18.22
N PHE A 331 16.21 21.29 17.64
CA PHE A 331 15.78 19.93 17.87
C PHE A 331 16.29 18.98 16.75
N CYS A 332 16.66 17.78 17.12
CA CYS A 332 17.22 16.80 16.19
C CYS A 332 16.23 16.38 15.09
N CYS A 333 14.93 16.35 15.39
CA CYS A 333 13.87 15.87 14.49
C CYS A 333 12.78 16.93 14.29
N ALA A 334 11.51 16.63 14.57
CA ALA A 334 10.39 17.54 14.33
C ALA A 334 9.62 17.88 15.62
N VAL A 335 9.31 19.15 15.82
CA VAL A 335 8.52 19.67 16.93
C VAL A 335 7.25 20.34 16.40
N PHE A 336 6.10 19.92 16.90
CA PHE A 336 4.79 20.39 16.48
C PHE A 336 4.24 21.38 17.50
N HIS A 337 3.72 22.52 17.02
CA HIS A 337 3.00 23.47 17.88
C HIS A 337 1.54 23.04 18.15
N ASP A 338 0.98 22.22 17.24
CA ASP A 338 -0.35 21.62 17.34
C ASP A 338 -0.34 20.30 16.56
N THR A 339 -1.36 19.48 16.79
CA THR A 339 -1.55 18.25 16.00
C THR A 339 -1.91 18.58 14.55
N PRO A 340 -1.41 17.84 13.54
CA PRO A 340 -1.78 18.08 12.16
C PRO A 340 -3.28 17.99 11.93
N GLU A 341 -3.82 18.95 11.17
CA GLU A 341 -5.22 18.94 10.75
C GLU A 341 -5.37 18.21 9.41
N SER A 342 -5.39 16.87 9.50
CA SER A 342 -5.55 15.99 8.34
C SER A 342 -6.48 14.83 8.72
N TRP A 343 -7.43 14.52 7.85
CA TRP A 343 -8.47 13.50 8.08
C TRP A 343 -8.51 12.49 6.96
N ILE A 344 -9.01 11.29 7.31
CA ILE A 344 -9.27 10.19 6.39
C ILE A 344 -10.65 9.59 6.69
N VAL A 345 -11.23 8.95 5.67
CA VAL A 345 -12.41 8.09 5.84
C VAL A 345 -11.92 6.68 6.14
N LYS A 346 -12.41 6.11 7.23
CA LYS A 346 -12.13 4.73 7.63
C LYS A 346 -13.42 4.03 7.97
N GLY A 347 -13.87 3.16 7.08
CA GLY A 347 -15.20 2.59 7.16
C GLY A 347 -16.27 3.69 7.09
N GLU A 348 -17.09 3.79 8.11
CA GLU A 348 -18.20 4.76 8.21
C GLU A 348 -17.84 6.02 9.02
N VAL A 349 -16.57 6.22 9.36
CA VAL A 349 -16.14 7.29 10.26
C VAL A 349 -15.05 8.15 9.60
N ILE A 350 -15.09 9.45 9.89
CA ILE A 350 -14.02 10.38 9.54
C ILE A 350 -13.10 10.51 10.75
N GLU A 351 -11.85 10.02 10.60
CA GLU A 351 -10.83 10.04 11.64
C GLU A 351 -9.77 11.10 11.35
N ARG A 352 -9.32 11.82 12.41
CA ARG A 352 -8.14 12.67 12.34
C ARG A 352 -6.89 11.78 12.44
N LEU A 353 -5.92 12.03 11.60
CA LEU A 353 -4.64 11.32 11.63
C LEU A 353 -3.85 11.67 12.89
N SER A 354 -3.31 10.67 13.58
CA SER A 354 -2.33 10.89 14.64
C SER A 354 -1.03 11.46 14.06
N ILE A 355 -0.25 12.18 14.86
CA ILE A 355 1.05 12.76 14.45
C ILE A 355 1.94 11.67 13.85
N ARG A 356 2.03 10.51 14.50
CA ARG A 356 2.84 9.39 14.01
C ARG A 356 2.38 8.93 12.62
N LYS A 357 1.07 8.65 12.45
CA LYS A 357 0.53 8.19 11.16
C LYS A 357 0.64 9.24 10.08
N TRP A 358 0.36 10.50 10.43
CA TRP A 358 0.52 11.62 9.51
C TRP A 358 1.98 11.77 9.06
N THR A 359 2.94 11.70 9.99
CA THR A 359 4.37 11.79 9.68
C THR A 359 4.81 10.63 8.80
N GLU A 360 4.40 9.39 9.13
CA GLU A 360 4.67 8.21 8.30
C GLU A 360 4.18 8.41 6.85
N LEU A 361 2.95 8.93 6.68
CA LEU A 361 2.39 9.20 5.35
C LEU A 361 3.09 10.35 4.63
N MET A 362 3.52 11.39 5.34
CA MET A 362 4.21 12.55 4.76
C MET A 362 5.66 12.24 4.38
N THR A 363 6.34 11.40 5.16
CA THR A 363 7.73 10.99 4.88
C THR A 363 7.81 9.78 3.98
N ALA A 364 6.73 8.99 3.89
CA ALA A 364 6.70 7.85 3.02
C ALA A 364 7.20 8.30 1.64
N ALA A 365 8.48 8.11 1.40
CA ALA A 365 9.09 8.34 0.10
C ALA A 365 8.48 7.31 -0.85
N ASP A 366 8.31 7.70 -2.09
CA ASP A 366 8.43 6.70 -3.13
C ASP A 366 9.76 6.01 -2.86
N PRO A 367 9.81 4.67 -2.76
CA PRO A 367 11.10 4.01 -2.63
C PRO A 367 12.00 4.64 -3.67
N ASP A 368 13.16 5.18 -3.23
CA ASP A 368 14.05 5.90 -4.12
C ASP A 368 14.52 4.94 -5.20
N LEU A 369 13.83 4.98 -6.33
CA LEU A 369 14.08 4.08 -7.46
C LEU A 369 15.45 4.32 -8.08
N SER A 370 16.07 5.49 -7.88
CA SER A 370 17.43 5.73 -8.37
C SER A 370 18.47 4.97 -7.57
N ASN A 371 18.30 4.84 -6.25
CA ASN A 371 19.16 4.02 -5.39
C ASN A 371 18.69 2.56 -5.24
N LEU A 372 17.39 2.31 -5.43
CA LEU A 372 16.81 0.98 -5.48
C LEU A 372 16.83 0.42 -6.91
N ALA A 373 16.78 1.24 -7.96
CA ALA A 373 16.83 0.79 -9.33
C ALA A 373 18.17 0.12 -9.67
N ASP A 374 19.29 0.64 -9.17
CA ASP A 374 20.58 -0.04 -9.31
C ASP A 374 20.66 -1.33 -8.48
N LYS A 375 19.89 -1.42 -7.39
CA LYS A 375 19.83 -2.59 -6.49
C LYS A 375 18.68 -3.55 -6.79
N PHE A 376 17.62 -3.04 -7.42
CA PHE A 376 16.37 -3.73 -7.76
C PHE A 376 15.92 -3.39 -9.17
N GLU A 377 16.84 -3.32 -10.13
CA GLU A 377 16.58 -2.87 -11.52
C GLU A 377 15.33 -3.44 -12.16
N ASN A 378 14.80 -4.52 -11.61
CA ASN A 378 13.81 -5.35 -12.25
C ASN A 378 12.49 -5.54 -11.50
N GLU A 379 12.29 -4.98 -10.30
CA GLU A 379 11.16 -5.41 -9.48
C GLU A 379 10.18 -4.33 -9.01
N LEU A 380 10.55 -3.05 -9.05
CA LEU A 380 9.71 -2.03 -8.46
C LEU A 380 9.41 -0.88 -9.41
N SER A 381 8.17 -0.71 -9.78
CA SER A 381 7.69 0.56 -10.33
C SER A 381 6.56 1.12 -9.49
N LEU A 382 6.48 2.43 -9.44
CA LEU A 382 5.47 3.15 -8.69
C LEU A 382 4.26 3.42 -9.58
N SER A 383 3.09 3.11 -9.08
CA SER A 383 1.86 3.59 -9.68
C SER A 383 1.59 5.04 -9.22
N ASN A 384 0.94 5.84 -10.07
CA ASN A 384 0.41 7.16 -9.73
C ASN A 384 -0.83 7.07 -8.82
N SER A 385 -0.82 6.16 -7.86
CA SER A 385 -1.95 5.90 -6.99
C SER A 385 -2.19 7.01 -5.98
N PRO A 386 -3.41 7.13 -5.45
CA PRO A 386 -3.74 8.07 -4.38
C PRO A 386 -2.94 7.81 -3.10
N PRO A 387 -2.89 8.79 -2.19
CA PRO A 387 -1.90 8.88 -1.14
C PRO A 387 -2.03 7.94 0.04
N LEU A 388 -3.16 7.26 0.23
CA LEU A 388 -3.40 6.50 1.46
C LEU A 388 -2.54 5.24 1.58
N VAL A 389 -2.40 4.50 0.50
CA VAL A 389 -1.48 3.38 0.37
C VAL A 389 -1.04 3.36 -1.09
N LYS A 390 0.18 3.75 -1.40
CA LYS A 390 0.68 3.50 -2.76
C LYS A 390 1.03 2.03 -2.86
N PRO A 391 0.25 1.21 -3.57
CA PRO A 391 0.69 -0.13 -3.85
C PRO A 391 1.92 -0.05 -4.74
N VAL A 392 2.93 -0.81 -4.39
CA VAL A 392 4.14 -0.97 -5.20
C VAL A 392 3.94 -2.23 -6.03
N TYR A 393 4.04 -2.10 -7.35
CA TYR A 393 3.90 -3.22 -8.26
C TYR A 393 5.25 -3.64 -8.80
N SER A 394 5.41 -4.93 -9.08
CA SER A 394 6.60 -5.42 -9.75
C SER A 394 6.73 -4.78 -11.14
N LYS A 395 7.93 -4.40 -11.53
CA LYS A 395 8.20 -3.78 -12.83
C LYS A 395 7.75 -4.67 -13.99
N ALA A 396 7.96 -5.98 -13.86
CA ALA A 396 7.50 -6.97 -14.83
C ALA A 396 5.98 -6.93 -15.02
N GLY A 397 5.22 -6.92 -13.92
CA GLY A 397 3.76 -6.83 -14.00
C GLY A 397 3.28 -5.57 -14.69
N LEU A 398 3.89 -4.42 -14.39
CA LEU A 398 3.46 -3.14 -14.97
C LEU A 398 3.90 -2.93 -16.41
N GLN A 399 5.00 -3.49 -16.86
CA GLN A 399 5.41 -3.44 -18.27
C GLN A 399 4.39 -4.10 -19.19
N CYS A 400 3.74 -5.16 -18.73
CA CYS A 400 2.75 -5.92 -19.50
C CYS A 400 1.30 -5.44 -19.31
N VAL A 401 1.02 -4.43 -18.47
CA VAL A 401 -0.37 -4.00 -18.19
C VAL A 401 -1.13 -3.56 -19.43
N SER A 402 -0.45 -2.86 -20.34
CA SER A 402 -1.11 -2.44 -21.60
C SER A 402 -1.42 -3.62 -22.51
N GLU A 403 -0.53 -4.60 -22.59
CA GLU A 403 -0.75 -5.83 -23.36
C GLU A 403 -1.85 -6.67 -22.73
N LEU A 404 -1.83 -6.83 -21.39
CA LEU A 404 -2.88 -7.52 -20.64
C LEU A 404 -4.25 -6.83 -20.81
N GLN A 405 -4.28 -5.50 -20.86
CA GLN A 405 -5.51 -4.75 -21.10
C GLN A 405 -6.05 -5.02 -22.51
N GLU A 406 -5.18 -5.01 -23.54
CA GLU A 406 -5.60 -5.32 -24.90
C GLU A 406 -6.04 -6.78 -25.07
N CYS A 407 -5.44 -7.71 -24.33
CA CYS A 407 -5.86 -9.11 -24.34
C CYS A 407 -7.21 -9.32 -23.62
N LEU A 408 -7.34 -8.78 -22.41
CA LEU A 408 -8.52 -8.98 -21.57
C LEU A 408 -9.72 -8.13 -22.00
N TYR A 409 -9.47 -6.85 -22.24
CA TYR A 409 -10.50 -5.84 -22.46
C TYR A 409 -10.15 -4.95 -23.67
N PRO A 410 -10.05 -5.51 -24.89
CA PRO A 410 -9.78 -4.74 -26.09
C PRO A 410 -10.95 -3.81 -26.40
N VAL A 411 -10.66 -2.56 -26.73
CA VAL A 411 -11.69 -1.57 -27.10
C VAL A 411 -11.89 -1.57 -28.60
N GLY A 412 -13.11 -1.81 -29.04
CA GLY A 412 -13.48 -1.70 -30.45
C GLY A 412 -13.45 -0.26 -30.95
N SER A 413 -13.19 -0.05 -32.24
CA SER A 413 -13.19 1.30 -32.83
C SER A 413 -14.59 1.89 -32.97
N ASN A 414 -15.58 1.07 -33.30
CA ASN A 414 -16.97 1.48 -33.52
C ASN A 414 -17.98 0.41 -33.04
N GLU A 415 -17.67 -0.32 -32.00
CA GLU A 415 -18.53 -1.35 -31.43
C GLU A 415 -18.30 -1.49 -29.94
N ILE A 416 -19.29 -2.03 -29.23
CA ILE A 416 -19.15 -2.47 -27.85
C ILE A 416 -18.73 -3.93 -27.87
N ARG A 417 -17.51 -4.22 -27.36
CA ARG A 417 -17.00 -5.59 -27.25
C ARG A 417 -17.47 -6.24 -25.95
N TRP A 418 -17.78 -7.51 -26.03
CA TRP A 418 -18.26 -8.31 -24.92
C TRP A 418 -17.11 -9.21 -24.42
N LYS A 419 -16.72 -9.09 -23.15
CA LYS A 419 -15.54 -9.77 -22.60
C LYS A 419 -15.77 -10.24 -21.16
N PRO A 420 -15.10 -11.31 -20.70
CA PRO A 420 -14.42 -12.34 -21.51
C PRO A 420 -15.40 -13.19 -22.31
N GLU A 421 -15.02 -13.59 -23.52
CA GLU A 421 -15.91 -14.36 -24.41
C GLU A 421 -16.36 -15.69 -23.81
N THR A 422 -15.47 -16.37 -23.07
CA THR A 422 -15.77 -17.64 -22.40
C THR A 422 -16.87 -17.48 -21.35
N ILE A 423 -16.80 -16.43 -20.54
CA ILE A 423 -17.81 -16.13 -19.51
C ILE A 423 -19.13 -15.75 -20.17
N CYS A 424 -19.10 -14.95 -21.23
CA CYS A 424 -20.30 -14.56 -21.99
C CYS A 424 -21.02 -15.79 -22.54
N THR A 425 -20.31 -16.67 -23.24
CA THR A 425 -20.85 -17.90 -23.83
C THR A 425 -21.47 -18.80 -22.77
N ASP A 426 -20.79 -19.00 -21.65
CA ASP A 426 -21.28 -19.77 -20.52
C ASP A 426 -22.58 -19.18 -19.94
N LEU A 427 -22.58 -17.88 -19.67
CA LEU A 427 -23.71 -17.19 -19.05
C LEU A 427 -24.92 -17.16 -19.98
N PHE A 428 -24.73 -16.95 -21.29
CA PHE A 428 -25.86 -16.97 -22.25
C PHE A 428 -26.47 -18.36 -22.41
N SER A 429 -25.63 -19.40 -22.32
CA SER A 429 -26.11 -20.78 -22.29
C SER A 429 -26.86 -21.10 -21.00
N GLU A 430 -26.38 -20.61 -19.84
CA GLU A 430 -26.98 -20.84 -18.54
C GLU A 430 -28.29 -20.03 -18.33
N TYR A 431 -28.39 -18.85 -18.93
CA TYR A 431 -29.45 -17.88 -18.71
C TYR A 431 -30.00 -17.32 -20.04
N PRO A 432 -30.92 -18.04 -20.69
CA PRO A 432 -31.58 -17.54 -21.92
C PRO A 432 -32.25 -16.18 -21.69
N GLY A 433 -32.08 -15.27 -22.64
CA GLY A 433 -32.60 -13.89 -22.59
C GLY A 433 -31.63 -12.86 -22.00
N LEU A 434 -30.50 -13.27 -21.34
CA LEU A 434 -29.51 -12.37 -20.81
C LEU A 434 -28.84 -11.52 -21.92
N GLU A 435 -28.52 -12.14 -23.05
CA GLU A 435 -27.94 -11.47 -24.20
C GLU A 435 -28.84 -10.36 -24.72
N ASP A 436 -30.14 -10.64 -24.92
CA ASP A 436 -31.13 -9.66 -25.41
C ASP A 436 -31.36 -8.54 -24.40
N LEU A 437 -31.33 -8.87 -23.10
CA LEU A 437 -31.43 -7.89 -22.04
C LEU A 437 -30.27 -6.89 -22.12
N MET A 438 -29.04 -7.37 -22.28
CA MET A 438 -27.85 -6.52 -22.36
C MET A 438 -27.77 -5.74 -23.68
N LYS A 439 -28.20 -6.31 -24.82
CA LYS A 439 -28.29 -5.59 -26.09
C LYS A 439 -29.17 -4.36 -25.99
N LYS A 440 -30.27 -4.41 -25.21
CA LYS A 440 -31.14 -3.24 -24.99
C LYS A 440 -30.42 -2.11 -24.29
N GLN A 441 -29.53 -2.42 -23.32
CA GLN A 441 -28.80 -1.42 -22.51
C GLN A 441 -27.74 -0.64 -23.31
N ILE A 442 -27.24 -1.20 -24.40
CA ILE A 442 -26.12 -0.61 -25.17
C ILE A 442 -26.51 -0.05 -26.53
N ARG A 443 -27.83 0.02 -26.86
CA ARG A 443 -28.31 0.40 -28.21
C ARG A 443 -27.84 1.77 -28.70
N SER A 444 -27.62 2.71 -27.81
CA SER A 444 -27.19 4.08 -28.13
C SER A 444 -25.66 4.27 -28.10
N LEU A 445 -24.90 3.22 -27.77
CA LEU A 445 -23.45 3.31 -27.56
C LEU A 445 -22.68 2.66 -28.71
N ASN A 446 -21.64 3.32 -29.18
CA ASN A 446 -20.91 2.91 -30.37
C ASN A 446 -19.47 2.43 -30.10
N LYS A 447 -18.91 2.74 -28.91
CA LYS A 447 -17.52 2.40 -28.61
C LYS A 447 -17.32 2.12 -27.13
N GLY A 448 -16.72 0.96 -26.82
CA GLY A 448 -16.43 0.57 -25.46
C GLY A 448 -16.30 -0.93 -25.27
N VAL A 449 -16.45 -1.36 -24.02
CA VAL A 449 -16.43 -2.76 -23.63
C VAL A 449 -17.46 -3.05 -22.58
N LEU A 450 -18.10 -4.20 -22.68
CA LEU A 450 -19.05 -4.75 -21.73
C LEU A 450 -18.40 -5.96 -21.06
N ILE A 451 -18.11 -5.84 -19.78
CA ILE A 451 -17.27 -6.81 -19.05
C ILE A 451 -18.14 -7.64 -18.12
N PHE A 452 -18.28 -8.91 -18.43
CA PHE A 452 -19.08 -9.87 -17.69
C PHE A 452 -18.25 -10.51 -16.57
N SER A 453 -18.84 -10.65 -15.40
CA SER A 453 -18.32 -11.42 -14.29
C SER A 453 -19.43 -12.24 -13.64
N ARG A 454 -19.13 -13.42 -13.14
CA ARG A 454 -20.08 -14.20 -12.33
C ARG A 454 -20.38 -13.53 -11.00
N SER A 455 -19.47 -12.70 -10.49
CA SER A 455 -19.68 -11.77 -9.38
C SER A 455 -18.50 -10.78 -9.29
N TRP A 456 -18.76 -9.53 -9.60
CA TRP A 456 -17.77 -8.47 -9.38
C TRP A 456 -17.39 -8.33 -7.91
N ALA A 457 -18.32 -8.57 -6.99
CA ALA A 457 -18.00 -8.59 -5.56
C ALA A 457 -16.84 -9.56 -5.27
N VAL A 458 -16.92 -10.80 -5.77
CA VAL A 458 -15.87 -11.81 -5.58
C VAL A 458 -14.57 -11.43 -6.28
N ASP A 459 -14.64 -10.91 -7.49
CA ASP A 459 -13.45 -10.53 -8.27
C ASP A 459 -12.66 -9.39 -7.60
N ILE A 460 -13.34 -8.54 -6.85
CA ILE A 460 -12.69 -7.49 -6.05
C ILE A 460 -12.45 -7.91 -4.58
N GLY A 461 -12.61 -9.20 -4.22
CA GLY A 461 -12.30 -9.73 -2.90
C GLY A 461 -13.39 -9.54 -1.84
N LEU A 462 -14.64 -9.30 -2.24
CA LEU A 462 -15.81 -9.28 -1.36
C LEU A 462 -16.58 -10.61 -1.43
N GLN A 463 -17.50 -10.80 -0.50
CA GLN A 463 -18.39 -11.97 -0.52
C GLN A 463 -19.43 -11.87 -1.61
N LYS A 464 -19.75 -13.01 -2.24
CA LYS A 464 -20.83 -13.09 -3.22
C LYS A 464 -22.18 -12.81 -2.53
N LYS A 465 -22.99 -11.98 -3.13
CA LYS A 465 -24.35 -11.72 -2.65
C LYS A 465 -25.31 -12.81 -3.15
N GLN A 466 -26.33 -13.09 -2.35
CA GLN A 466 -27.36 -14.07 -2.72
C GLN A 466 -28.19 -13.54 -3.89
N ASP A 467 -28.78 -14.45 -4.68
CA ASP A 467 -29.69 -14.18 -5.80
C ASP A 467 -29.11 -13.43 -7.01
N VAL A 468 -27.81 -13.08 -7.00
CA VAL A 468 -27.14 -12.48 -8.16
C VAL A 468 -26.75 -13.57 -9.15
N VAL A 469 -27.27 -13.45 -10.38
CA VAL A 469 -26.94 -14.30 -11.54
C VAL A 469 -25.53 -14.00 -12.01
N CYS A 470 -25.29 -12.75 -12.36
CA CYS A 470 -23.99 -12.22 -12.77
C CYS A 470 -23.99 -10.70 -12.63
N ASP A 471 -22.81 -10.12 -12.74
CA ASP A 471 -22.62 -8.67 -12.83
C ASP A 471 -21.96 -8.32 -14.16
N VAL A 472 -22.33 -7.17 -14.72
CA VAL A 472 -21.78 -6.69 -16.00
C VAL A 472 -21.35 -5.23 -15.85
N LEU A 473 -20.07 -4.93 -16.12
CA LEU A 473 -19.53 -3.58 -16.08
C LEU A 473 -19.49 -2.99 -17.49
N LEU A 474 -20.20 -1.91 -17.70
CA LEU A 474 -20.14 -1.12 -18.93
C LEU A 474 -19.09 -0.03 -18.81
N VAL A 475 -18.16 0.00 -19.76
CA VAL A 475 -17.15 1.05 -19.92
C VAL A 475 -17.21 1.53 -21.36
N ALA A 476 -17.83 2.67 -21.60
CA ALA A 476 -18.08 3.17 -22.95
C ALA A 476 -17.81 4.67 -23.09
N GLU A 477 -17.49 5.09 -24.31
CA GLU A 477 -17.28 6.49 -24.65
C GLU A 477 -18.59 7.27 -24.53
N ASN A 478 -18.52 8.48 -24.02
CA ASN A 478 -19.66 9.38 -23.78
C ASN A 478 -20.74 8.80 -22.85
N ALA A 479 -20.34 7.91 -21.95
CA ALA A 479 -21.21 7.33 -20.94
C ALA A 479 -20.55 7.30 -19.56
N TYR A 480 -21.37 7.26 -18.51
CA TYR A 480 -20.88 6.91 -17.18
C TYR A 480 -20.55 5.41 -17.11
N PRO A 481 -19.55 4.98 -16.34
CA PRO A 481 -19.41 3.57 -16.02
C PRO A 481 -20.61 3.05 -15.24
N VAL A 482 -21.22 1.96 -15.72
CA VAL A 482 -22.39 1.35 -15.10
C VAL A 482 -22.09 -0.09 -14.72
N LEU A 483 -22.38 -0.44 -13.47
CA LEU A 483 -22.33 -1.81 -12.98
C LEU A 483 -23.75 -2.39 -12.94
N TYR A 484 -24.09 -3.20 -13.93
CA TYR A 484 -25.34 -3.94 -13.97
C TYR A 484 -25.24 -5.18 -13.09
N THR A 485 -26.14 -5.31 -12.11
CA THR A 485 -26.32 -6.54 -11.33
C THR A 485 -27.57 -7.24 -11.80
N ILE A 486 -27.41 -8.44 -12.37
CA ILE A 486 -28.52 -9.21 -12.94
C ILE A 486 -29.04 -10.16 -11.88
N VAL A 487 -30.35 -10.08 -11.61
CA VAL A 487 -31.06 -10.94 -10.65
C VAL A 487 -32.19 -11.70 -11.37
N LYS A 488 -32.58 -12.86 -10.79
CA LYS A 488 -33.63 -13.69 -11.42
C LYS A 488 -35.02 -13.07 -11.27
N ASP A 489 -35.40 -12.72 -10.03
CA ASP A 489 -36.76 -12.32 -9.68
C ASP A 489 -36.81 -10.96 -8.98
N ALA A 490 -37.92 -10.23 -9.15
CA ALA A 490 -38.10 -8.90 -8.61
C ALA A 490 -38.20 -8.83 -7.06
N ALA A 491 -38.50 -9.94 -6.38
CA ALA A 491 -38.69 -9.99 -4.92
C ALA A 491 -37.38 -10.04 -4.10
N SER A 492 -36.23 -10.25 -4.74
CA SER A 492 -34.94 -10.50 -4.05
C SER A 492 -34.01 -9.30 -4.05
N ALA A 493 -34.42 -8.16 -4.58
CA ALA A 493 -33.50 -7.00 -4.70
C ALA A 493 -33.46 -6.15 -3.42
N GLU A 494 -32.66 -6.52 -2.45
CA GLU A 494 -32.17 -5.54 -1.48
C GLU A 494 -31.28 -4.52 -2.19
N SER A 495 -31.71 -3.27 -2.25
CA SER A 495 -31.07 -2.20 -3.04
C SER A 495 -29.67 -1.78 -2.56
N GLU A 496 -29.23 -2.22 -1.40
CA GLU A 496 -27.92 -1.82 -0.81
C GLU A 496 -26.73 -2.59 -1.41
N SER A 497 -26.91 -3.83 -1.81
CA SER A 497 -25.83 -4.72 -2.25
C SER A 497 -25.09 -4.30 -3.53
N PRO A 498 -25.76 -3.95 -4.65
CA PRO A 498 -25.09 -3.47 -5.86
C PRO A 498 -24.34 -2.16 -5.64
N ARG A 499 -24.85 -1.32 -4.76
CA ARG A 499 -24.24 -0.06 -4.37
C ARG A 499 -22.93 -0.27 -3.63
N GLU A 500 -22.87 -1.21 -2.68
CA GLU A 500 -21.62 -1.56 -1.98
C GLU A 500 -20.56 -2.07 -2.96
N THR A 501 -20.95 -2.92 -3.91
CA THR A 501 -20.03 -3.45 -4.92
C THR A 501 -19.52 -2.35 -5.84
N ALA A 502 -20.36 -1.45 -6.30
CA ALA A 502 -19.98 -0.31 -7.14
C ALA A 502 -19.04 0.66 -6.40
N SER A 503 -19.35 0.96 -5.13
CA SER A 503 -18.52 1.79 -4.27
C SER A 503 -17.14 1.16 -4.04
N ALA A 504 -17.09 -0.11 -3.70
CA ALA A 504 -15.84 -0.84 -3.48
C ALA A 504 -15.02 -0.95 -4.77
N LEU A 505 -15.66 -1.20 -5.93
CA LEU A 505 -14.97 -1.22 -7.22
C LEU A 505 -14.35 0.14 -7.54
N LYS A 506 -15.10 1.24 -7.36
CA LYS A 506 -14.55 2.59 -7.53
C LYS A 506 -13.34 2.83 -6.61
N GLN A 507 -13.47 2.51 -5.32
CA GLN A 507 -12.38 2.70 -4.37
C GLN A 507 -11.13 1.91 -4.76
N LYS A 508 -11.29 0.69 -5.25
CA LYS A 508 -10.17 -0.13 -5.72
C LYS A 508 -9.56 0.38 -7.02
N LEU A 509 -10.36 0.85 -7.97
CA LEU A 509 -9.85 1.47 -9.20
C LEU A 509 -8.98 2.68 -8.90
N VAL A 510 -9.36 3.48 -7.90
CA VAL A 510 -8.64 4.67 -7.48
C VAL A 510 -7.43 4.31 -6.61
N ASN A 511 -7.63 3.57 -5.52
CA ASN A 511 -6.60 3.33 -4.50
C ASN A 511 -5.58 2.27 -4.92
N ASP A 512 -6.03 1.24 -5.65
CA ASP A 512 -5.21 0.09 -6.04
C ASP A 512 -4.81 0.16 -7.52
N GLY A 513 -5.76 0.49 -8.40
CA GLY A 513 -5.55 0.59 -9.84
C GLY A 513 -4.86 1.88 -10.28
N GLY A 514 -4.78 2.89 -9.41
CA GLY A 514 -4.12 4.17 -9.69
C GLY A 514 -4.87 5.07 -10.68
N TYR A 515 -6.19 4.91 -10.80
CA TYR A 515 -6.99 5.78 -11.65
C TYR A 515 -7.15 7.16 -11.00
N VAL A 516 -6.68 8.21 -11.65
CA VAL A 516 -6.59 9.56 -11.09
C VAL A 516 -7.57 10.57 -11.68
N SER A 517 -8.33 10.20 -12.71
CA SER A 517 -9.37 11.07 -13.27
C SER A 517 -10.64 11.02 -12.43
N LYS A 518 -11.60 11.91 -12.73
CA LYS A 518 -12.93 11.89 -12.08
C LYS A 518 -13.62 10.59 -12.40
N LEU A 519 -14.20 9.94 -11.41
CA LEU A 519 -14.77 8.59 -11.52
C LEU A 519 -16.02 8.45 -10.69
N CYS A 520 -17.05 7.87 -11.29
CA CYS A 520 -18.18 7.24 -10.64
C CYS A 520 -18.38 5.83 -11.19
N VAL A 521 -19.06 4.97 -10.47
CA VAL A 521 -19.54 3.68 -10.96
C VAL A 521 -21.01 3.57 -10.55
N ILE A 522 -21.92 3.64 -11.51
CA ILE A 522 -23.35 3.71 -11.23
C ILE A 522 -23.88 2.27 -11.11
N PRO A 523 -24.44 1.86 -9.97
CA PRO A 523 -25.08 0.55 -9.85
C PRO A 523 -26.47 0.54 -10.45
N GLN A 524 -26.80 -0.50 -11.23
CA GLN A 524 -28.12 -0.72 -11.78
C GLN A 524 -28.54 -2.19 -11.66
N ILE A 525 -29.76 -2.44 -11.22
CA ILE A 525 -30.31 -3.79 -11.10
C ILE A 525 -31.14 -4.08 -12.36
N LEU A 526 -30.91 -5.24 -12.97
CA LEU A 526 -31.69 -5.73 -14.08
C LEU A 526 -32.30 -7.10 -13.74
N HIS A 527 -33.60 -7.27 -14.09
CA HIS A 527 -34.33 -8.50 -13.84
C HIS A 527 -34.36 -9.37 -15.08
N LEU A 528 -33.89 -10.61 -14.98
CA LEU A 528 -33.85 -11.55 -16.09
C LEU A 528 -35.25 -12.00 -16.53
N ASN A 529 -36.19 -12.22 -15.59
CA ASN A 529 -37.57 -12.67 -15.80
C ASN A 529 -38.56 -11.51 -15.77
N GLY A 530 -38.21 -10.36 -16.33
CA GLY A 530 -39.12 -9.22 -16.41
C GLY A 530 -40.41 -9.62 -17.20
N THR A 531 -41.48 -9.84 -16.51
CA THR A 531 -42.82 -10.11 -17.09
C THR A 531 -43.19 -9.05 -18.11
N LYS A 532 -43.48 -9.49 -19.32
CA LYS A 532 -44.27 -8.72 -20.27
C LYS A 532 -45.63 -8.47 -19.61
N ASN A 533 -46.02 -7.20 -19.50
CA ASN A 533 -47.30 -6.64 -18.99
C ASN A 533 -47.28 -6.34 -17.48
N GLN A 534 -47.04 -5.05 -17.22
CA GLN A 534 -48.01 -4.26 -16.47
C GLN A 534 -47.65 -2.77 -16.67
N MET A 535 -48.50 -2.10 -17.45
CA MET A 535 -48.80 -0.69 -17.27
C MET A 535 -49.54 -0.61 -15.93
N ASP A 536 -48.85 -0.50 -14.85
CA ASP A 536 -49.38 -0.06 -13.57
C ASP A 536 -48.55 1.16 -13.11
N VAL A 537 -49.26 2.25 -13.12
CA VAL A 537 -48.86 3.53 -12.60
C VAL A 537 -48.60 3.34 -11.09
N ALA A 538 -47.37 3.29 -10.72
CA ALA A 538 -46.99 3.36 -9.31
C ALA A 538 -47.10 4.82 -8.85
N GLU A 539 -47.88 5.03 -7.82
CA GLU A 539 -48.18 6.33 -7.17
C GLU A 539 -47.01 7.02 -6.47
N ASP A 540 -45.81 6.60 -6.70
CA ASP A 540 -44.61 7.31 -6.22
C ASP A 540 -43.74 7.68 -7.44
N GLY A 541 -43.87 8.95 -7.82
CA GLY A 541 -43.34 9.58 -9.03
C GLY A 541 -41.86 9.55 -9.27
N LEU A 542 -41.27 8.36 -9.41
CA LEU A 542 -39.90 8.16 -9.92
C LEU A 542 -40.01 7.68 -11.37
N PRO A 543 -39.44 8.40 -12.35
CA PRO A 543 -39.47 7.97 -13.73
C PRO A 543 -38.62 6.71 -13.91
N GLN A 544 -39.25 5.63 -14.44
CA GLN A 544 -38.53 4.49 -14.99
C GLN A 544 -37.81 4.96 -16.26
N GLN A 545 -36.51 5.17 -16.14
CA GLN A 545 -35.66 5.63 -17.24
C GLN A 545 -35.11 4.47 -18.05
N GLU A 546 -35.39 4.50 -19.36
CA GLU A 546 -35.15 3.42 -20.33
C GLU A 546 -33.74 3.43 -20.96
N ASN A 547 -32.86 4.42 -20.71
CA ASN A 547 -31.55 4.53 -21.35
C ASN A 547 -30.42 4.89 -20.38
N PRO A 548 -29.19 4.29 -20.52
CA PRO A 548 -28.01 4.63 -19.74
C PRO A 548 -27.53 6.09 -19.93
N CYS A 549 -27.98 6.75 -20.98
CA CYS A 549 -27.74 8.17 -21.25
C CYS A 549 -28.66 9.10 -20.44
N ASP A 550 -29.70 8.58 -19.82
CA ASP A 550 -30.74 9.34 -19.14
C ASP A 550 -30.55 9.41 -17.61
N TYR A 551 -29.32 9.23 -17.11
CA TYR A 551 -28.93 9.61 -15.74
C TYR A 551 -28.46 11.09 -15.66
N PRO A 552 -29.24 12.07 -16.17
CA PRO A 552 -28.74 13.44 -16.31
C PRO A 552 -28.65 14.19 -15.00
N SER A 553 -28.86 13.56 -13.84
CA SER A 553 -29.00 14.32 -12.63
C SER A 553 -28.17 13.87 -11.42
N LEU A 554 -27.54 12.69 -11.43
CA LEU A 554 -26.80 12.21 -10.26
C LEU A 554 -25.37 12.73 -10.22
N TYR A 555 -24.66 12.72 -11.35
CA TYR A 555 -23.26 13.15 -11.43
C TYR A 555 -23.07 14.27 -12.45
N PRO A 556 -22.08 15.16 -12.24
CA PRO A 556 -21.74 16.20 -13.23
C PRO A 556 -21.25 15.58 -14.54
N GLU A 557 -21.48 16.26 -15.68
CA GLU A 557 -21.10 15.79 -17.01
C GLU A 557 -19.61 15.44 -17.16
N ASN A 558 -18.74 16.09 -16.39
CA ASN A 558 -17.31 15.83 -16.40
C ASN A 558 -16.87 14.51 -15.70
N TYR A 559 -17.84 13.67 -15.32
CA TYR A 559 -17.65 12.28 -14.88
C TYR A 559 -17.94 11.26 -15.98
N ILE A 560 -18.41 11.71 -17.15
CA ILE A 560 -18.59 10.91 -18.36
C ILE A 560 -17.21 10.55 -18.91
N LEU A 561 -17.02 9.27 -19.27
CA LEU A 561 -15.75 8.80 -19.83
C LEU A 561 -15.55 9.33 -21.25
N THR A 562 -14.36 9.86 -21.50
CA THR A 562 -13.91 10.23 -22.85
C THR A 562 -13.08 9.09 -23.46
N SER A 563 -12.81 9.15 -24.76
CA SER A 563 -11.90 8.21 -25.46
C SER A 563 -10.53 8.09 -24.80
N ARG A 564 -10.06 9.14 -24.10
CA ARG A 564 -8.76 9.16 -23.40
C ARG A 564 -8.82 8.45 -22.05
N ASP A 565 -9.97 8.48 -21.39
CA ASP A 565 -10.16 7.90 -20.05
C ASP A 565 -10.30 6.38 -20.08
N ILE A 566 -10.91 5.83 -21.14
CA ILE A 566 -11.19 4.40 -21.26
C ILE A 566 -9.94 3.53 -21.12
N PRO A 567 -8.82 3.75 -21.84
CA PRO A 567 -7.64 2.92 -21.67
C PRO A 567 -7.03 3.02 -20.27
N ALA A 568 -7.08 4.20 -19.65
CA ALA A 568 -6.59 4.38 -18.28
C ALA A 568 -7.48 3.65 -17.26
N PHE A 569 -8.81 3.73 -17.44
CA PHE A 569 -9.78 2.99 -16.62
C PHE A 569 -9.56 1.47 -16.73
N LEU A 570 -9.45 0.95 -17.96
CA LEU A 570 -9.29 -0.48 -18.19
C LEU A 570 -7.94 -1.00 -17.67
N ARG A 571 -6.84 -0.23 -17.77
CA ARG A 571 -5.58 -0.58 -17.14
C ARG A 571 -5.70 -0.64 -15.62
N ALA A 572 -6.36 0.33 -15.01
CA ALA A 572 -6.64 0.31 -13.58
C ALA A 572 -7.47 -0.91 -13.18
N LEU A 573 -8.46 -1.27 -14.00
CA LEU A 573 -9.29 -2.45 -13.79
C LEU A 573 -8.47 -3.75 -13.87
N VAL A 574 -7.61 -3.89 -14.88
CA VAL A 574 -6.68 -5.02 -15.02
C VAL A 574 -5.83 -5.18 -13.76
N ILE A 575 -5.27 -4.09 -13.25
CA ILE A 575 -4.50 -4.11 -12.01
C ILE A 575 -5.36 -4.60 -10.84
N VAL A 576 -6.56 -4.06 -10.66
CA VAL A 576 -7.47 -4.45 -9.56
C VAL A 576 -7.81 -5.93 -9.58
N VAL A 577 -8.08 -6.47 -10.78
CA VAL A 577 -8.53 -7.85 -10.97
C VAL A 577 -7.37 -8.85 -10.89
N LEU A 578 -6.20 -8.50 -11.44
CA LEU A 578 -5.06 -9.42 -11.54
C LEU A 578 -4.09 -9.36 -10.36
N ARG A 579 -4.17 -8.35 -9.49
CA ARG A 579 -3.20 -8.18 -8.42
C ARG A 579 -3.22 -9.30 -7.39
N PHE A 580 -2.06 -9.61 -6.88
CA PHE A 580 -1.89 -10.40 -5.66
C PHE A 580 -0.71 -9.86 -4.84
N LYS A 581 -0.77 -10.03 -3.52
CA LYS A 581 0.28 -9.56 -2.61
C LYS A 581 1.53 -10.40 -2.78
N SER A 582 2.66 -9.75 -3.05
CA SER A 582 3.96 -10.42 -3.11
C SER A 582 4.47 -10.77 -1.71
N TYR A 583 5.20 -11.87 -1.58
CA TYR A 583 5.90 -12.26 -0.36
C TYR A 583 6.96 -11.25 0.11
N LEU A 584 7.41 -10.39 -0.79
CA LEU A 584 8.34 -9.32 -0.47
C LEU A 584 7.71 -8.16 0.30
N SER A 585 6.37 -8.08 0.34
CA SER A 585 5.63 -6.99 0.98
C SER A 585 5.97 -6.79 2.44
N ASP A 586 6.08 -7.89 3.19
CA ASP A 586 6.33 -7.83 4.63
C ASP A 586 7.76 -7.37 4.97
N HIS A 587 8.61 -7.22 3.95
CA HIS A 587 10.02 -6.95 4.09
C HIS A 587 10.42 -5.51 3.87
N LEU A 588 9.71 -4.83 3.00
CA LEU A 588 10.02 -3.44 2.63
C LEU A 588 9.22 -2.42 3.43
N GLY A 589 8.37 -2.87 4.37
CA GLY A 589 7.45 -1.99 5.09
C GLY A 589 6.40 -1.34 4.19
N CYS A 590 6.25 -1.83 2.96
CA CYS A 590 5.22 -1.44 2.00
C CYS A 590 4.62 -2.69 1.34
N GLU A 591 3.36 -2.61 0.92
CA GLU A 591 2.72 -3.72 0.22
C GLU A 591 3.20 -3.76 -1.24
N ILE A 592 3.85 -4.85 -1.62
CA ILE A 592 4.25 -5.13 -3.00
C ILE A 592 3.24 -6.08 -3.62
N PHE A 593 2.76 -5.72 -4.79
CA PHE A 593 1.83 -6.52 -5.57
C PHE A 593 2.45 -6.96 -6.89
N ASN A 594 2.16 -8.19 -7.28
CA ASN A 594 2.38 -8.72 -8.61
C ASN A 594 1.05 -8.87 -9.33
N LEU A 595 1.10 -9.08 -10.63
CA LEU A 595 -0.08 -9.37 -11.44
C LEU A 595 -0.09 -10.85 -11.85
N LEU A 596 -1.28 -11.44 -11.83
CA LEU A 596 -1.53 -12.77 -12.37
C LEU A 596 -1.36 -12.76 -13.89
N THR A 597 -0.90 -13.88 -14.44
CA THR A 597 -0.92 -14.06 -15.89
C THR A 597 -2.36 -14.27 -16.40
N LEU A 598 -2.56 -14.09 -17.68
CA LEU A 598 -3.86 -14.32 -18.32
C LEU A 598 -4.38 -15.74 -18.02
N ARG A 599 -3.50 -16.74 -18.14
CA ARG A 599 -3.86 -18.15 -17.88
C ARG A 599 -4.23 -18.42 -16.44
N GLN A 600 -3.53 -17.82 -15.48
CA GLN A 600 -3.89 -17.89 -14.05
C GLN A 600 -5.25 -17.25 -13.78
N TYR A 601 -5.53 -16.11 -14.40
CA TYR A 601 -6.82 -15.44 -14.29
C TYR A 601 -7.97 -16.25 -14.88
N GLU A 602 -7.81 -16.82 -16.08
CA GLU A 602 -8.78 -17.70 -16.70
C GLU A 602 -9.14 -18.89 -15.81
N LEU A 603 -8.12 -19.52 -15.22
CA LEU A 603 -8.30 -20.62 -14.28
C LEU A 603 -9.10 -20.21 -13.04
N LEU A 604 -8.79 -19.04 -12.46
CA LEU A 604 -9.51 -18.51 -11.31
C LEU A 604 -10.95 -18.08 -11.66
N SER A 605 -11.21 -17.70 -12.89
CA SER A 605 -12.54 -17.25 -13.35
C SER A 605 -13.51 -18.40 -13.62
N LYS A 606 -13.09 -19.65 -13.50
CA LYS A 606 -13.95 -20.82 -13.67
C LYS A 606 -15.15 -20.84 -12.72
N ASN A 607 -16.25 -21.40 -13.21
CA ASN A 607 -17.43 -21.63 -12.40
C ASN A 607 -17.20 -22.74 -11.37
N LEU A 608 -16.93 -22.37 -10.12
CA LEU A 608 -16.65 -23.30 -9.03
C LEU A 608 -17.84 -24.21 -8.66
N HIS A 609 -19.05 -23.90 -9.04
CA HIS A 609 -20.21 -24.80 -8.89
C HIS A 609 -20.13 -25.98 -9.86
N LYS A 610 -19.51 -25.80 -11.02
CA LYS A 610 -19.29 -26.85 -12.05
C LYS A 610 -17.90 -27.49 -11.92
N ALA A 611 -16.85 -26.69 -11.75
CA ALA A 611 -15.46 -27.13 -11.62
C ALA A 611 -15.12 -27.58 -10.19
N LYS A 612 -15.87 -28.57 -9.69
CA LYS A 612 -15.69 -29.05 -8.30
C LYS A 612 -14.42 -29.86 -8.09
N GLU A 613 -13.99 -30.65 -9.05
CA GLU A 613 -12.75 -31.43 -9.03
C GLU A 613 -11.85 -30.93 -10.16
N GLN A 614 -10.60 -30.57 -9.84
CA GLN A 614 -9.67 -30.01 -10.81
C GLN A 614 -8.22 -30.39 -10.49
N PHE A 615 -7.47 -30.78 -11.50
CA PHE A 615 -6.02 -30.97 -11.41
C PHE A 615 -5.33 -29.85 -12.14
N VAL A 616 -4.42 -29.17 -11.45
CA VAL A 616 -3.62 -28.05 -11.97
C VAL A 616 -2.16 -28.49 -12.07
N LEU A 617 -1.73 -28.75 -13.28
CA LEU A 617 -0.35 -29.09 -13.58
C LEU A 617 0.40 -27.84 -14.00
N GLY A 618 1.58 -27.63 -13.45
CA GLY A 618 2.34 -26.43 -13.78
C GLY A 618 3.84 -26.67 -13.74
N LEU A 619 4.54 -25.94 -14.61
CA LEU A 619 5.99 -25.91 -14.63
C LEU A 619 6.56 -25.25 -13.37
N PRO A 620 7.85 -25.49 -13.05
CA PRO A 620 8.54 -24.78 -11.98
C PRO A 620 8.44 -23.25 -12.15
N GLY A 621 8.08 -22.54 -11.07
CA GLY A 621 8.00 -21.08 -11.10
C GLY A 621 6.74 -20.47 -11.73
N THR A 622 5.73 -21.26 -12.07
CA THR A 622 4.45 -20.78 -12.66
C THR A 622 3.43 -20.26 -11.62
N GLY A 623 3.78 -20.15 -10.35
CA GLY A 623 2.92 -19.56 -9.32
C GLY A 623 1.76 -20.43 -8.83
N LYS A 624 1.84 -21.76 -8.93
CA LYS A 624 0.81 -22.73 -8.47
C LYS A 624 0.28 -22.45 -7.07
N THR A 625 1.13 -22.24 -6.10
CA THR A 625 0.76 -21.93 -4.71
C THR A 625 -0.04 -20.62 -4.61
N ILE A 626 0.28 -19.61 -5.43
CA ILE A 626 -0.47 -18.36 -5.49
C ILE A 626 -1.89 -18.59 -6.01
N VAL A 627 -2.01 -19.38 -7.07
CA VAL A 627 -3.33 -19.78 -7.60
C VAL A 627 -4.10 -20.58 -6.55
N ALA A 628 -3.45 -21.47 -5.82
CA ALA A 628 -4.06 -22.24 -4.73
C ALA A 628 -4.60 -21.34 -3.61
N LEU A 629 -3.86 -20.32 -3.20
CA LEU A 629 -4.31 -19.32 -2.22
C LEU A 629 -5.49 -18.52 -2.75
N LYS A 630 -5.41 -18.04 -3.98
CA LYS A 630 -6.48 -17.27 -4.60
C LYS A 630 -7.76 -18.07 -4.82
N ILE A 631 -7.66 -19.35 -5.17
CA ILE A 631 -8.85 -20.19 -5.29
C ILE A 631 -9.52 -20.43 -3.94
N MET A 632 -8.75 -20.57 -2.85
CA MET A 632 -9.30 -20.70 -1.50
C MET A 632 -10.00 -19.41 -1.06
N GLU A 633 -9.44 -18.24 -1.37
CA GLU A 633 -10.07 -16.94 -1.15
C GLU A 633 -11.40 -16.84 -1.92
N ARG A 634 -11.43 -17.26 -3.19
CA ARG A 634 -12.66 -17.30 -3.98
C ARG A 634 -13.69 -18.29 -3.44
N ILE A 635 -13.28 -19.48 -3.02
CA ILE A 635 -14.16 -20.47 -2.37
C ILE A 635 -14.81 -19.83 -1.14
N ARG A 636 -14.01 -19.20 -0.27
CA ARG A 636 -14.51 -18.52 0.92
C ARG A 636 -15.56 -17.46 0.57
N ASN A 637 -15.30 -16.66 -0.43
CA ASN A 637 -16.18 -15.54 -0.81
C ASN A 637 -17.44 -16.00 -1.56
N ILE A 638 -17.36 -17.07 -2.37
CA ILE A 638 -18.51 -17.60 -3.12
C ILE A 638 -19.45 -18.43 -2.24
N PHE A 639 -18.88 -19.25 -1.36
CA PHE A 639 -19.66 -20.21 -0.55
C PHE A 639 -19.87 -19.75 0.89
N HIS A 640 -19.42 -18.54 1.24
CA HIS A 640 -19.50 -17.97 2.60
C HIS A 640 -18.89 -18.87 3.68
N CYS A 641 -17.79 -19.55 3.34
CA CYS A 641 -17.14 -20.50 4.22
C CYS A 641 -16.28 -19.83 5.28
N SER A 642 -16.25 -20.41 6.48
CA SER A 642 -15.23 -20.10 7.48
C SER A 642 -13.89 -20.74 7.09
N ALA A 643 -12.80 -20.27 7.68
CA ALA A 643 -11.48 -20.86 7.45
C ALA A 643 -11.41 -22.35 7.82
N LYS A 644 -12.24 -22.82 8.76
CA LYS A 644 -12.29 -24.22 9.20
C LYS A 644 -12.94 -25.17 8.18
N GLU A 645 -13.77 -24.64 7.28
CA GLU A 645 -14.45 -25.43 6.25
C GLU A 645 -13.57 -25.65 5.01
N ILE A 646 -12.45 -24.92 4.90
CA ILE A 646 -11.49 -25.02 3.80
C ILE A 646 -10.20 -25.62 4.32
N LEU A 647 -9.79 -26.78 3.79
CA LEU A 647 -8.56 -27.44 4.16
C LEU A 647 -7.50 -27.29 3.08
N TYR A 648 -6.32 -26.82 3.47
CA TYR A 648 -5.12 -26.83 2.63
C TYR A 648 -4.19 -27.94 3.09
N ILE A 649 -3.77 -28.80 2.16
CA ILE A 649 -2.89 -29.95 2.45
C ILE A 649 -1.61 -29.81 1.63
N CYS A 650 -0.46 -29.89 2.31
CA CYS A 650 0.86 -29.93 1.69
C CYS A 650 1.76 -30.97 2.37
N GLU A 651 2.97 -31.22 1.85
CA GLU A 651 3.86 -32.23 2.46
C GLU A 651 4.67 -31.67 3.62
N ASN A 652 5.12 -30.39 3.57
CA ASN A 652 6.09 -29.88 4.52
C ASN A 652 5.55 -28.81 5.49
N GLN A 653 6.12 -28.78 6.70
CA GLN A 653 5.76 -27.82 7.75
C GLN A 653 6.06 -26.35 7.39
N PRO A 654 7.19 -26.00 6.74
CA PRO A 654 7.45 -24.63 6.34
C PRO A 654 6.40 -24.04 5.40
N LEU A 655 5.97 -24.79 4.38
CA LEU A 655 4.93 -24.35 3.46
C LEU A 655 3.56 -24.21 4.17
N LYS A 656 3.23 -25.16 5.06
CA LYS A 656 2.05 -25.06 5.92
C LYS A 656 2.06 -23.77 6.76
N LYS A 657 3.19 -23.49 7.43
CA LYS A 657 3.35 -22.27 8.25
C LYS A 657 3.25 -21.02 7.41
N PHE A 658 3.80 -21.06 6.21
CA PHE A 658 3.75 -19.98 5.25
C PHE A 658 2.32 -19.64 4.81
N VAL A 659 1.51 -20.63 4.46
CA VAL A 659 0.10 -20.42 4.08
C VAL A 659 -0.73 -19.93 5.27
N GLY A 660 -0.38 -20.35 6.48
CA GLY A 660 -1.06 -19.91 7.71
C GLY A 660 -2.49 -20.45 7.85
N ASN A 661 -3.29 -19.83 8.69
CA ASN A 661 -4.66 -20.24 9.00
C ASN A 661 -5.71 -19.12 8.88
N GLU A 662 -5.39 -18.04 8.20
CA GLU A 662 -6.31 -16.92 8.03
C GLU A 662 -7.45 -17.21 7.04
N ILE A 663 -7.10 -17.86 5.93
CA ILE A 663 -8.04 -18.16 4.82
C ILE A 663 -8.56 -19.59 4.92
N CYS A 664 -7.75 -20.51 5.41
CA CYS A 664 -8.01 -21.95 5.46
C CYS A 664 -7.39 -22.59 6.69
N HIS A 665 -7.76 -23.83 6.98
CA HIS A 665 -7.05 -24.68 7.94
C HIS A 665 -5.91 -25.38 7.19
N SER A 666 -4.66 -25.08 7.48
CA SER A 666 -3.50 -25.64 6.80
C SER A 666 -2.92 -26.83 7.55
N LEU A 667 -2.68 -27.97 6.87
CA LEU A 667 -2.15 -29.20 7.43
C LEU A 667 -1.10 -29.83 6.53
N THR A 668 -0.25 -30.69 7.15
CA THR A 668 0.55 -31.62 6.37
C THR A 668 -0.26 -32.86 6.05
N ARG A 669 0.13 -33.62 4.99
CA ARG A 669 -0.50 -34.88 4.60
C ARG A 669 -0.63 -35.88 5.76
N ILE A 670 0.42 -36.05 6.54
CA ILE A 670 0.41 -36.94 7.71
C ILE A 670 -0.59 -36.47 8.77
N ALA A 671 -0.64 -35.18 9.05
CA ALA A 671 -1.60 -34.62 10.00
C ALA A 671 -3.05 -34.78 9.50
N PHE A 672 -3.26 -34.67 8.19
CA PHE A 672 -4.56 -34.90 7.57
C PHE A 672 -5.01 -36.38 7.75
N LEU A 673 -4.15 -37.32 7.48
CA LEU A 673 -4.49 -38.76 7.59
C LEU A 673 -4.79 -39.22 9.02
N ASN A 674 -4.15 -38.61 10.01
CA ASN A 674 -4.33 -38.93 11.42
C ASN A 674 -5.43 -38.08 12.11
N GLY A 675 -6.06 -37.16 11.40
CA GLY A 675 -7.06 -36.24 11.94
C GLY A 675 -8.50 -36.63 11.59
N ASN A 676 -9.44 -35.96 12.25
CA ASN A 676 -10.86 -35.96 11.90
C ASN A 676 -11.35 -34.52 11.65
N PHE A 677 -11.97 -34.28 10.50
CA PHE A 677 -12.32 -32.96 10.01
C PHE A 677 -13.82 -32.88 9.66
N PRO A 678 -14.71 -32.93 10.66
CA PRO A 678 -16.16 -32.92 10.43
C PRO A 678 -16.66 -31.60 9.81
N GLU A 679 -15.97 -30.48 10.03
CA GLU A 679 -16.36 -29.17 9.49
C GLU A 679 -15.89 -28.96 8.04
N VAL A 680 -14.81 -29.62 7.62
CA VAL A 680 -14.20 -29.42 6.30
C VAL A 680 -15.16 -29.80 5.17
N LYS A 681 -15.32 -28.92 4.21
CA LYS A 681 -16.16 -29.06 3.02
C LYS A 681 -15.33 -28.97 1.73
N HIS A 682 -14.33 -28.14 1.70
CA HIS A 682 -13.48 -27.91 0.54
C HIS A 682 -12.03 -28.30 0.85
N ILE A 683 -11.34 -28.89 -0.11
CA ILE A 683 -9.94 -29.28 0.04
C ILE A 683 -9.13 -28.77 -1.15
N VAL A 684 -8.01 -28.14 -0.86
CA VAL A 684 -6.98 -27.76 -1.83
C VAL A 684 -5.68 -28.42 -1.44
N VAL A 685 -5.09 -29.17 -2.36
CA VAL A 685 -3.82 -29.88 -2.17
C VAL A 685 -2.74 -29.20 -2.99
N ASP A 686 -1.61 -28.91 -2.39
CA ASP A 686 -0.47 -28.28 -3.08
C ASP A 686 0.79 -29.11 -2.96
N GLU A 687 1.67 -29.03 -3.97
CA GLU A 687 2.90 -29.84 -4.09
C GLU A 687 2.63 -31.35 -3.99
N ALA A 688 1.50 -31.84 -4.54
CA ALA A 688 1.04 -33.23 -4.38
C ALA A 688 1.99 -34.29 -4.97
N GLN A 689 2.88 -33.92 -5.91
CA GLN A 689 3.94 -34.79 -6.42
C GLN A 689 4.91 -35.26 -5.33
N ASN A 690 5.01 -34.54 -4.22
CA ASN A 690 5.86 -34.86 -3.08
C ASN A 690 5.16 -35.71 -2.01
N PHE A 691 3.91 -36.11 -2.23
CA PHE A 691 3.19 -37.05 -1.34
C PHE A 691 3.65 -38.48 -1.58
N ARG A 692 3.34 -39.36 -0.64
CA ARG A 692 3.68 -40.76 -0.75
C ARG A 692 2.43 -41.62 -0.84
N SER A 693 2.49 -42.69 -1.66
CA SER A 693 1.37 -43.60 -1.91
C SER A 693 1.08 -44.59 -0.79
N GLU A 694 1.95 -44.69 0.21
CA GLU A 694 1.84 -45.63 1.33
C GLU A 694 0.52 -45.54 2.10
N GLU A 695 -0.14 -44.37 2.01
CA GLU A 695 -1.42 -44.11 2.63
C GLU A 695 -2.35 -43.48 1.58
N ASN A 696 -3.57 -43.96 1.48
CA ASN A 696 -4.51 -43.58 0.42
C ASN A 696 -5.12 -42.20 0.64
N TRP A 697 -4.24 -41.15 0.75
CA TRP A 697 -4.61 -39.79 1.03
C TRP A 697 -5.61 -39.21 0.01
N TYR A 698 -5.42 -39.58 -1.26
CA TYR A 698 -6.24 -39.04 -2.35
C TYR A 698 -7.70 -39.50 -2.21
N GLN A 699 -7.89 -40.82 -1.99
CA GLN A 699 -9.21 -41.41 -1.79
C GLN A 699 -9.90 -40.80 -0.56
N CYS A 700 -9.17 -40.67 0.56
CA CYS A 700 -9.68 -40.08 1.80
C CYS A 700 -10.14 -38.64 1.58
N ALA A 701 -9.32 -37.81 0.92
CA ALA A 701 -9.64 -36.41 0.63
C ALA A 701 -10.85 -36.28 -0.30
N ARG A 702 -10.86 -37.06 -1.38
CA ARG A 702 -11.92 -37.08 -2.38
C ARG A 702 -13.27 -37.47 -1.81
N GLU A 703 -13.31 -38.56 -1.00
CA GLU A 703 -14.52 -39.02 -0.35
C GLU A 703 -15.09 -38.01 0.65
N LEU A 704 -14.22 -37.35 1.43
CA LEU A 704 -14.62 -36.33 2.39
C LEU A 704 -15.29 -35.16 1.69
N VAL A 705 -14.73 -34.70 0.60
CA VAL A 705 -15.28 -33.58 -0.19
C VAL A 705 -16.55 -33.99 -0.93
N LYS A 706 -16.58 -35.18 -1.53
CA LYS A 706 -17.72 -35.71 -2.30
C LYS A 706 -18.97 -35.87 -1.44
N LYS A 707 -18.83 -36.32 -0.19
CA LYS A 707 -19.95 -36.46 0.77
C LYS A 707 -20.65 -35.12 1.03
N LYS A 708 -19.93 -34.01 0.95
CA LYS A 708 -20.43 -32.63 1.24
C LYS A 708 -20.67 -31.78 -0.01
N GLY A 709 -20.44 -32.34 -1.21
CA GLY A 709 -20.58 -31.63 -2.47
C GLY A 709 -19.63 -30.46 -2.62
N GLY A 710 -18.47 -30.51 -1.94
CA GLY A 710 -17.46 -29.46 -1.88
C GLY A 710 -16.57 -29.38 -3.13
N ILE A 711 -15.48 -28.67 -3.01
CA ILE A 711 -14.47 -28.42 -4.05
C ILE A 711 -13.20 -29.19 -3.69
N PHE A 712 -12.61 -29.83 -4.67
CA PHE A 712 -11.37 -30.59 -4.55
C PHE A 712 -10.41 -30.24 -5.68
N TRP A 713 -9.39 -29.43 -5.38
CA TRP A 713 -8.38 -29.01 -6.35
C TRP A 713 -7.00 -29.51 -5.92
N VAL A 714 -6.24 -30.06 -6.88
CA VAL A 714 -4.92 -30.63 -6.66
C VAL A 714 -3.89 -29.96 -7.58
N PHE A 715 -2.85 -29.39 -6.99
CA PHE A 715 -1.75 -28.72 -7.70
C PHE A 715 -0.51 -29.63 -7.71
N LEU A 716 0.11 -29.75 -8.89
CA LEU A 716 1.17 -30.70 -9.19
C LEU A 716 2.30 -30.10 -10.03
N ASP A 717 3.52 -30.52 -9.73
CA ASP A 717 4.72 -30.26 -10.52
C ASP A 717 5.65 -31.46 -10.53
N PHE A 718 5.50 -32.35 -11.48
CA PHE A 718 6.31 -33.57 -11.54
C PHE A 718 7.79 -33.33 -11.78
N PHE A 719 8.19 -32.23 -12.40
CA PHE A 719 9.58 -31.85 -12.53
C PHE A 719 10.25 -31.57 -11.18
N GLN A 720 9.48 -31.10 -10.19
CA GLN A 720 9.96 -30.79 -8.83
C GLN A 720 9.74 -31.94 -7.85
N SER A 721 9.75 -33.19 -8.29
CA SER A 721 9.69 -34.33 -7.39
C SER A 721 10.96 -34.41 -6.54
N THR A 722 10.79 -34.56 -5.21
CA THR A 722 11.89 -34.63 -4.26
C THR A 722 12.24 -36.03 -3.80
N HIS A 723 11.55 -37.05 -4.30
CA HIS A 723 11.78 -38.46 -4.01
C HIS A 723 11.32 -39.36 -5.18
N PRO A 724 11.84 -40.59 -5.31
CA PRO A 724 11.51 -41.49 -6.42
C PRO A 724 10.20 -42.24 -6.22
N TYR A 725 9.52 -42.08 -5.09
CA TYR A 725 8.28 -42.81 -4.76
C TYR A 725 7.08 -42.28 -5.51
N SER A 726 6.08 -43.11 -5.78
CA SER A 726 4.81 -42.71 -6.33
C SER A 726 4.07 -41.75 -5.37
N CYS A 727 3.45 -40.72 -5.91
CA CYS A 727 2.62 -39.80 -5.15
C CYS A 727 1.20 -40.31 -4.83
N GLY A 728 0.87 -41.53 -5.28
CA GLY A 728 -0.43 -42.15 -5.07
C GLY A 728 -1.53 -41.72 -6.04
N LEU A 729 -1.19 -40.91 -7.06
CA LEU A 729 -2.11 -40.51 -8.12
C LEU A 729 -1.87 -41.36 -9.37
N LYS A 730 -2.94 -41.81 -10.00
CA LYS A 730 -2.87 -42.49 -11.30
C LYS A 730 -3.02 -41.44 -12.39
N PHE A 731 -2.06 -41.38 -13.30
CA PHE A 731 -2.02 -40.36 -14.34
C PHE A 731 -3.23 -40.38 -15.26
N SER A 732 -3.82 -41.58 -15.49
CA SER A 732 -5.06 -41.74 -16.26
C SER A 732 -6.31 -41.12 -15.58
N GLU A 733 -6.24 -40.84 -14.28
CA GLU A 733 -7.35 -40.30 -13.49
C GLU A 733 -7.25 -38.79 -13.23
N LEU A 734 -6.17 -38.14 -13.70
CA LEU A 734 -5.93 -36.69 -13.50
C LEU A 734 -6.79 -35.84 -14.45
N TYR A 735 -8.09 -35.95 -14.39
CA TYR A 735 -9.01 -35.15 -15.21
C TYR A 735 -10.15 -34.58 -14.35
N PRO A 736 -10.66 -33.38 -14.66
CA PRO A 736 -10.18 -32.44 -15.65
C PRO A 736 -8.83 -31.79 -15.31
N GLN A 737 -8.02 -31.49 -16.33
CA GLN A 737 -6.68 -30.90 -16.20
C GLN A 737 -6.65 -29.45 -16.63
N GLU A 738 -5.83 -28.64 -15.96
CA GLU A 738 -5.42 -27.31 -16.37
C GLU A 738 -3.90 -27.19 -16.29
N TRP A 739 -3.33 -26.42 -17.22
CA TRP A 739 -1.90 -26.28 -17.37
C TRP A 739 -1.44 -24.86 -17.14
N LEU A 740 -0.40 -24.70 -16.32
CA LEU A 740 0.31 -23.46 -16.10
C LEU A 740 1.71 -23.57 -16.68
N THR A 741 1.96 -22.87 -17.78
CA THR A 741 3.19 -22.99 -18.58
C THR A 741 4.04 -21.73 -18.55
N GLU A 742 3.48 -20.60 -18.17
CA GLU A 742 4.16 -19.30 -18.06
C GLU A 742 4.94 -19.19 -16.75
N VAL A 743 6.27 -19.16 -16.82
CA VAL A 743 7.15 -19.03 -15.66
C VAL A 743 7.27 -17.56 -15.28
N VAL A 744 6.73 -17.20 -14.13
CA VAL A 744 6.63 -15.82 -13.62
C VAL A 744 7.63 -15.49 -12.51
N ARG A 745 8.25 -16.50 -11.91
CA ARG A 745 9.10 -16.36 -10.73
C ARG A 745 10.54 -16.00 -11.07
N ASN A 746 11.13 -16.69 -12.03
CA ASN A 746 12.57 -16.77 -12.20
C ASN A 746 13.05 -15.78 -13.28
N ALA A 747 14.11 -15.07 -13.01
CA ALA A 747 14.78 -14.21 -14.00
C ALA A 747 15.23 -15.02 -15.24
N LYS A 748 15.32 -14.37 -16.40
CA LYS A 748 15.53 -15.00 -17.70
C LYS A 748 16.71 -15.98 -17.74
N GLN A 749 17.85 -15.61 -17.13
CA GLN A 749 19.03 -16.48 -17.10
C GLN A 749 18.82 -17.73 -16.24
N ILE A 750 18.10 -17.59 -15.11
CA ILE A 750 17.75 -18.72 -14.23
C ILE A 750 16.69 -19.59 -14.92
N TYR A 751 15.72 -18.97 -15.59
CA TYR A 751 14.75 -19.70 -16.41
C TYR A 751 15.44 -20.58 -17.45
N ASN A 752 16.46 -20.09 -18.15
CA ASN A 752 17.22 -20.89 -19.11
C ASN A 752 17.89 -22.12 -18.46
N VAL A 753 18.43 -21.95 -17.24
CA VAL A 753 18.98 -23.10 -16.48
C VAL A 753 17.87 -24.11 -16.15
N ILE A 754 16.72 -23.63 -15.70
CA ILE A 754 15.55 -24.48 -15.37
C ILE A 754 15.07 -25.23 -16.64
N PHE A 755 14.95 -24.51 -17.75
CA PHE A 755 14.50 -25.06 -19.03
C PHE A 755 15.42 -26.19 -19.52
N ASN A 756 16.73 -25.98 -19.49
CA ASN A 756 17.71 -26.99 -19.86
C ASN A 756 17.71 -28.21 -18.93
N LEU A 757 17.41 -28.00 -17.62
CA LEU A 757 17.29 -29.10 -16.68
C LEU A 757 16.02 -29.91 -16.93
N MET A 758 14.89 -29.26 -17.26
CA MET A 758 13.65 -29.95 -17.65
C MET A 758 13.84 -30.79 -18.89
N GLU A 759 14.52 -30.25 -19.92
CA GLU A 759 14.84 -30.98 -21.13
C GLU A 759 15.67 -32.26 -20.85
N LYS A 760 16.69 -32.15 -19.98
CA LYS A 760 17.50 -33.31 -19.58
C LYS A 760 16.70 -34.36 -18.81
N ILE A 761 15.79 -33.94 -17.90
CA ILE A 761 14.90 -34.86 -17.19
C ILE A 761 14.03 -35.61 -18.18
N LEU A 762 13.52 -34.96 -19.23
CA LEU A 762 12.73 -35.64 -20.27
C LEU A 762 13.56 -36.62 -21.09
N GLN A 763 14.85 -36.32 -21.32
CA GLN A 763 15.75 -37.24 -22.05
C GLN A 763 16.14 -38.50 -21.26
N GLU A 764 16.28 -38.37 -19.91
CA GLU A 764 16.69 -39.49 -19.05
C GLU A 764 15.63 -40.56 -18.82
N ARG A 765 14.35 -40.26 -19.08
CA ARG A 765 13.16 -41.13 -18.96
C ARG A 765 13.19 -42.09 -17.74
N ASN A 766 13.00 -41.57 -16.57
CA ASN A 766 12.79 -42.34 -15.35
C ASN A 766 11.38 -42.97 -15.29
N THR A 767 11.26 -44.21 -14.87
CA THR A 767 10.08 -45.08 -15.04
C THR A 767 8.78 -44.62 -14.36
N ASN A 768 8.77 -43.61 -13.50
CA ASN A 768 7.63 -43.25 -12.66
C ASN A 768 7.00 -41.89 -13.02
N MET A 769 7.30 -41.32 -14.19
CA MET A 769 6.79 -40.00 -14.60
C MET A 769 5.86 -40.10 -15.83
N PRO A 770 4.84 -39.24 -15.92
CA PRO A 770 3.96 -39.16 -17.09
C PRO A 770 4.59 -38.40 -18.25
N TYR A 771 5.58 -38.98 -18.92
CA TYR A 771 6.42 -38.33 -19.93
C TYR A 771 5.64 -37.66 -21.07
N GLU A 772 4.67 -38.31 -21.67
CA GLU A 772 3.87 -37.73 -22.76
C GLU A 772 3.16 -36.42 -22.35
N MET A 773 2.72 -36.34 -21.11
CA MET A 773 2.08 -35.15 -20.56
C MET A 773 3.11 -34.08 -20.25
N LEU A 774 4.27 -34.48 -19.70
CA LEU A 774 5.35 -33.55 -19.37
C LEU A 774 6.01 -32.97 -20.62
N GLU A 775 6.16 -33.75 -21.69
CA GLU A 775 6.63 -33.27 -22.98
C GLU A 775 5.70 -32.16 -23.54
N LYS A 776 4.39 -32.39 -23.55
CA LYS A 776 3.39 -31.41 -23.99
C LYS A 776 3.39 -30.16 -23.13
N LEU A 777 3.58 -30.31 -21.81
CA LEU A 777 3.66 -29.18 -20.87
C LEU A 777 4.95 -28.38 -21.11
N PHE A 778 6.06 -29.05 -21.37
CA PHE A 778 7.36 -28.46 -21.66
C PHE A 778 7.38 -27.71 -23.01
N GLU A 779 6.75 -28.25 -24.05
CA GLU A 779 6.61 -27.60 -25.34
C GLU A 779 5.92 -26.24 -25.28
N GLN A 780 5.05 -26.04 -24.29
CA GLN A 780 4.33 -24.77 -24.04
C GLN A 780 5.04 -23.87 -23.02
N ALA A 781 6.28 -24.21 -22.62
CA ALA A 781 6.99 -23.47 -21.60
C ALA A 781 7.40 -22.08 -22.09
N GLU A 782 6.94 -21.03 -21.43
CA GLU A 782 7.25 -19.64 -21.72
C GLU A 782 7.76 -18.90 -20.48
N CYS A 783 8.65 -17.93 -20.72
CA CYS A 783 9.07 -17.01 -19.66
C CYS A 783 8.21 -15.77 -19.74
N ALA A 784 7.44 -15.50 -18.69
CA ALA A 784 6.48 -14.39 -18.65
C ALA A 784 7.12 -12.99 -18.74
N HIS A 785 8.42 -12.87 -18.55
CA HIS A 785 9.10 -11.57 -18.53
C HIS A 785 10.59 -11.69 -18.94
N SER A 786 11.19 -10.54 -19.24
CA SER A 786 12.59 -10.42 -19.66
C SER A 786 13.54 -9.97 -18.55
N LEU A 787 13.14 -10.12 -17.28
CA LEU A 787 13.97 -9.70 -16.14
C LEU A 787 15.33 -10.38 -16.16
N SER A 788 16.40 -9.59 -15.97
CA SER A 788 17.76 -10.09 -15.87
C SER A 788 18.04 -10.65 -14.48
N GLY A 789 18.83 -11.71 -14.43
CA GLY A 789 19.33 -12.31 -13.19
C GLY A 789 20.69 -12.92 -13.41
N ASP A 790 21.31 -13.42 -12.36
CA ASP A 790 22.65 -13.98 -12.42
C ASP A 790 22.66 -15.43 -11.90
N TYR A 791 23.48 -16.24 -12.49
CA TYR A 791 23.81 -17.52 -11.89
C TYR A 791 25.32 -17.78 -11.91
N VAL A 792 25.79 -18.47 -10.89
CA VAL A 792 27.21 -18.81 -10.71
C VAL A 792 27.33 -20.30 -10.37
N ILE A 793 28.18 -21.00 -11.09
CA ILE A 793 28.52 -22.39 -10.83
C ILE A 793 29.98 -22.44 -10.39
N LYS A 794 30.26 -23.02 -9.21
CA LYS A 794 31.60 -23.30 -8.69
C LYS A 794 31.75 -24.78 -8.48
N LYS A 795 32.75 -25.38 -9.13
CA LYS A 795 33.09 -26.81 -9.02
C LYS A 795 34.37 -26.98 -8.20
N ASN A 796 34.59 -28.20 -7.70
CA ASN A 796 35.85 -28.61 -7.03
C ASN A 796 36.20 -27.80 -5.78
N MET A 797 35.20 -27.48 -4.97
CA MET A 797 35.41 -26.73 -3.72
C MET A 797 35.42 -27.65 -2.49
N GLU A 798 36.25 -27.31 -1.51
CA GLU A 798 36.18 -27.89 -0.18
C GLU A 798 35.02 -27.26 0.61
N THR A 799 34.45 -27.99 1.57
CA THR A 799 33.29 -27.50 2.34
C THR A 799 33.61 -26.19 3.06
N PHE A 800 34.84 -26.02 3.53
CA PHE A 800 35.30 -24.77 4.17
C PHE A 800 35.34 -23.59 3.16
N GLU A 801 35.84 -23.84 1.98
CA GLU A 801 35.87 -22.84 0.88
C GLU A 801 34.46 -22.41 0.48
N MET A 802 33.49 -23.35 0.46
CA MET A 802 32.09 -23.05 0.23
C MET A 802 31.52 -22.15 1.31
N ALA A 803 31.81 -22.42 2.59
CA ALA A 803 31.37 -21.59 3.70
C ALA A 803 31.94 -20.18 3.65
N GLU A 804 33.24 -20.05 3.33
CA GLU A 804 33.89 -18.76 3.13
C GLU A 804 33.28 -17.99 1.95
N TYR A 805 33.06 -18.67 0.82
CA TYR A 805 32.42 -18.09 -0.36
C TYR A 805 31.02 -17.58 -0.05
N VAL A 806 30.18 -18.43 0.55
CA VAL A 806 28.81 -18.05 0.92
C VAL A 806 28.81 -16.84 1.85
N THR A 807 29.65 -16.86 2.90
CA THR A 807 29.75 -15.74 3.84
C THR A 807 30.16 -14.44 3.15
N ARG A 808 31.16 -14.50 2.28
CA ARG A 808 31.61 -13.33 1.52
C ARG A 808 30.53 -12.79 0.60
N GLN A 809 29.82 -13.67 -0.12
CA GLN A 809 28.73 -13.25 -1.00
C GLN A 809 27.54 -12.69 -0.22
N CYS A 810 27.12 -13.32 0.89
CA CYS A 810 26.09 -12.80 1.77
C CYS A 810 26.42 -11.37 2.25
N ASN A 811 27.65 -11.15 2.71
CA ASN A 811 28.09 -9.81 3.11
C ASN A 811 28.06 -8.81 1.95
N SER A 812 28.51 -9.22 0.75
CA SER A 812 28.46 -8.38 -0.45
C SER A 812 27.00 -7.98 -0.79
N TYR A 813 26.07 -8.93 -0.80
CA TYR A 813 24.66 -8.66 -1.08
C TYR A 813 24.02 -7.75 -0.02
N ILE A 814 24.32 -7.96 1.25
CA ILE A 814 23.82 -7.11 2.33
C ILE A 814 24.36 -5.69 2.21
N GLN A 815 25.64 -5.52 1.88
CA GLN A 815 26.23 -4.21 1.60
C GLN A 815 25.63 -3.54 0.36
N GLN A 816 25.19 -4.32 -0.62
CA GLN A 816 24.41 -3.85 -1.76
C GLN A 816 22.97 -3.51 -1.40
N GLY A 817 22.52 -3.76 -0.15
CA GLY A 817 21.20 -3.41 0.36
C GLY A 817 20.15 -4.52 0.24
N TYR A 818 20.55 -5.76 -0.08
CA TYR A 818 19.63 -6.89 -0.01
C TYR A 818 19.31 -7.23 1.45
N PRO A 819 18.02 -7.42 1.81
CA PRO A 819 17.67 -7.88 3.14
C PRO A 819 18.23 -9.27 3.43
N ILE A 820 18.59 -9.52 4.69
CA ILE A 820 19.13 -10.82 5.15
C ILE A 820 18.19 -11.98 4.77
N LYS A 821 16.91 -11.75 4.88
CA LYS A 821 15.85 -12.72 4.61
C LYS A 821 15.60 -13.00 3.12
N ASP A 822 16.24 -12.28 2.23
CA ASP A 822 16.21 -12.60 0.79
C ASP A 822 17.16 -13.73 0.41
N ILE A 823 17.91 -14.27 1.39
CA ILE A 823 18.95 -15.27 1.15
C ILE A 823 18.51 -16.63 1.69
N ALA A 824 18.66 -17.66 0.88
CA ALA A 824 18.54 -19.07 1.29
C ALA A 824 19.79 -19.86 0.91
N ILE A 825 20.18 -20.76 1.79
CA ILE A 825 21.26 -21.72 1.61
C ILE A 825 20.64 -23.11 1.69
N LEU A 826 20.63 -23.84 0.58
CA LEU A 826 19.94 -25.10 0.43
C LEU A 826 20.93 -26.26 0.25
N CYS A 827 20.84 -27.25 1.13
CA CYS A 827 21.66 -28.44 1.09
C CYS A 827 20.83 -29.66 0.60
N SER A 828 21.49 -30.68 0.09
CA SER A 828 20.81 -31.90 -0.41
C SER A 828 19.98 -32.60 0.65
N THR A 829 20.46 -32.62 1.90
CA THR A 829 19.77 -33.29 3.02
C THR A 829 19.78 -32.39 4.28
N GLN A 830 18.92 -32.70 5.24
CA GLN A 830 18.91 -32.01 6.52
C GLN A 830 20.20 -32.21 7.32
N HIS A 831 20.78 -33.42 7.27
CA HIS A 831 22.06 -33.69 7.89
C HIS A 831 23.18 -32.85 7.27
N ALA A 832 23.22 -32.72 5.94
CA ALA A 832 24.16 -31.86 5.24
C ALA A 832 23.99 -30.39 5.63
N ALA A 833 22.75 -29.92 5.80
CA ALA A 833 22.47 -28.57 6.26
C ALA A 833 22.99 -28.32 7.68
N GLN A 834 22.79 -29.26 8.59
CA GLN A 834 23.30 -29.18 9.96
C GLN A 834 24.83 -29.18 9.99
N ALA A 835 25.48 -30.06 9.22
CA ALA A 835 26.94 -30.10 9.12
C ALA A 835 27.51 -28.80 8.52
N PHE A 836 26.86 -28.27 7.50
CA PHE A 836 27.26 -27.00 6.89
C PHE A 836 27.06 -25.79 7.82
N SER A 837 26.00 -25.79 8.64
CA SER A 837 25.77 -24.77 9.66
C SER A 837 26.91 -24.65 10.65
N GLN A 838 27.45 -25.80 11.12
CA GLN A 838 28.58 -25.83 12.06
C GLN A 838 29.86 -25.16 11.50
N MET A 839 30.05 -25.22 10.19
CA MET A 839 31.17 -24.55 9.51
C MET A 839 30.86 -23.09 9.19
N LEU A 840 29.63 -22.79 8.83
CA LEU A 840 29.22 -21.46 8.42
C LEU A 840 29.09 -20.47 9.59
N GLU A 841 28.56 -20.91 10.74
CA GLU A 841 28.35 -20.05 11.90
C GLU A 841 29.61 -19.37 12.44
N PRO A 842 30.76 -20.06 12.62
CA PRO A 842 31.97 -19.41 13.04
C PRO A 842 32.46 -18.34 12.07
N GLU A 843 32.33 -18.60 10.77
CA GLU A 843 32.75 -17.67 9.73
C GLU A 843 31.83 -16.44 9.67
N LEU A 844 30.52 -16.63 9.81
CA LEU A 844 29.58 -15.53 9.95
C LEU A 844 29.88 -14.67 11.19
N ARG A 845 30.15 -15.28 12.34
CA ARG A 845 30.51 -14.57 13.57
C ARG A 845 31.82 -13.78 13.43
N ARG A 846 32.77 -14.29 12.67
CA ARG A 846 34.04 -13.60 12.37
C ARG A 846 33.79 -12.33 11.55
N GLN A 847 32.91 -12.40 10.57
CA GLN A 847 32.54 -11.28 9.72
C GLN A 847 31.66 -10.26 10.47
N ILE A 848 30.80 -10.69 11.39
CA ILE A 848 29.99 -9.80 12.25
C ILE A 848 30.90 -8.87 13.05
N ARG A 849 32.01 -9.40 13.62
CA ARG A 849 33.01 -8.60 14.36
C ARG A 849 33.67 -7.55 13.48
N LYS A 850 33.81 -7.85 12.17
CA LYS A 850 34.49 -6.98 11.21
C LYS A 850 33.57 -5.89 10.65
N HIS A 851 32.30 -6.16 10.46
CA HIS A 851 31.36 -5.30 9.71
C HIS A 851 30.08 -4.86 10.49
N ARG A 852 29.95 -5.22 11.78
CA ARG A 852 28.83 -4.85 12.67
C ARG A 852 27.41 -5.26 12.18
N VAL A 853 27.29 -6.13 11.20
CA VAL A 853 25.99 -6.64 10.72
C VAL A 853 25.68 -7.96 11.43
N ARG A 854 24.56 -8.04 12.12
CA ARG A 854 24.14 -9.27 12.82
C ARG A 854 23.48 -10.23 11.82
N LEU A 855 24.23 -11.21 11.33
CA LEU A 855 23.70 -12.30 10.49
C LEU A 855 23.15 -13.41 11.40
N VAL A 856 21.89 -13.77 11.19
CA VAL A 856 21.22 -14.84 11.95
C VAL A 856 20.79 -15.93 10.97
N LEU A 857 21.15 -17.16 11.27
CA LEU A 857 20.67 -18.34 10.53
C LEU A 857 19.36 -18.84 11.12
N GLY A 858 18.46 -19.31 10.26
CA GLY A 858 17.19 -19.94 10.63
C GLY A 858 16.87 -21.10 9.72
N SER A 859 16.04 -22.03 10.17
CA SER A 859 15.52 -23.10 9.33
C SER A 859 14.43 -22.58 8.37
N ALA A 860 13.96 -23.41 7.44
CA ALA A 860 12.85 -23.09 6.56
C ALA A 860 11.54 -22.74 7.32
N GLU A 861 11.39 -23.18 8.58
CA GLU A 861 10.25 -22.81 9.42
C GLU A 861 10.26 -21.33 9.83
N ALA A 862 11.45 -20.70 9.85
CA ALA A 862 11.64 -19.27 10.11
C ALA A 862 11.57 -18.41 8.82
N VAL A 863 10.96 -18.91 7.77
CA VAL A 863 10.89 -18.26 6.45
C VAL A 863 10.27 -16.87 6.47
N LEU A 864 9.40 -16.58 7.43
CA LEU A 864 8.79 -15.26 7.63
C LEU A 864 9.60 -14.33 8.54
N GLU A 865 10.70 -14.83 9.13
CA GLU A 865 11.54 -14.08 10.05
C GLU A 865 12.71 -13.42 9.30
N ASN A 866 13.35 -12.43 9.90
CA ASN A 866 14.50 -11.76 9.31
C ASN A 866 15.81 -12.57 9.52
N VAL A 867 15.90 -13.73 8.86
CA VAL A 867 17.03 -14.67 8.97
C VAL A 867 17.48 -15.14 7.59
N ILE A 868 18.74 -15.52 7.45
CA ILE A 868 19.22 -16.34 6.32
C ILE A 868 18.69 -17.75 6.54
N VAL A 869 17.91 -18.25 5.61
CA VAL A 869 17.41 -19.63 5.70
C VAL A 869 18.52 -20.60 5.32
N LEU A 870 18.81 -21.56 6.21
CA LEU A 870 19.68 -22.71 5.93
C LEU A 870 18.91 -23.98 6.23
N ASP A 871 18.59 -24.75 5.18
CA ASP A 871 17.81 -26.00 5.32
C ASP A 871 18.05 -26.94 4.13
N SER A 872 17.36 -28.06 4.12
CA SER A 872 17.37 -29.00 3.00
C SER A 872 16.43 -28.56 1.88
N ILE A 873 16.75 -28.97 0.66
CA ILE A 873 15.96 -28.72 -0.56
C ILE A 873 14.50 -29.17 -0.36
N ARG A 874 14.29 -30.34 0.27
CA ARG A 874 12.96 -30.90 0.52
C ARG A 874 12.12 -30.04 1.45
N ARG A 875 12.70 -29.55 2.55
CA ARG A 875 11.97 -28.69 3.51
C ARG A 875 11.68 -27.31 2.96
N PHE A 876 12.47 -26.88 1.98
CA PHE A 876 12.26 -25.59 1.30
C PHE A 876 11.36 -25.72 0.05
N SER A 877 10.75 -26.87 -0.20
CA SER A 877 9.80 -27.08 -1.31
C SER A 877 8.60 -26.14 -1.18
N GLY A 878 8.14 -25.56 -2.29
CA GLY A 878 7.05 -24.58 -2.33
C GLY A 878 7.46 -23.15 -1.95
N LEU A 879 8.62 -22.96 -1.32
CA LEU A 879 9.13 -21.65 -0.90
C LEU A 879 10.10 -21.05 -1.94
N GLU A 880 10.49 -19.78 -1.75
CA GLU A 880 11.37 -19.07 -2.67
C GLU A 880 12.18 -17.97 -1.96
N ARG A 881 13.29 -17.55 -2.57
CA ARG A 881 14.11 -16.41 -2.17
C ARG A 881 14.74 -15.75 -3.39
N ARG A 882 15.11 -14.48 -3.26
CA ARG A 882 15.82 -13.74 -4.31
C ARG A 882 17.17 -14.37 -4.62
N ILE A 883 17.92 -14.74 -3.59
CA ILE A 883 19.27 -15.23 -3.66
C ILE A 883 19.31 -16.63 -3.07
N VAL A 884 19.69 -17.62 -3.86
CA VAL A 884 19.76 -19.00 -3.41
C VAL A 884 21.16 -19.55 -3.64
N PHE A 885 21.72 -20.12 -2.58
CA PHE A 885 22.94 -20.92 -2.62
C PHE A 885 22.58 -22.40 -2.54
N GLY A 886 22.85 -23.17 -3.58
CA GLY A 886 22.76 -24.62 -3.58
C GLY A 886 24.09 -25.23 -3.20
N ILE A 887 24.16 -25.83 -2.01
CA ILE A 887 25.36 -26.45 -1.47
C ILE A 887 25.36 -27.92 -1.81
N HIS A 888 26.23 -28.31 -2.72
CA HIS A 888 26.34 -29.68 -3.19
C HIS A 888 24.98 -30.32 -3.46
N PRO A 889 24.16 -29.72 -4.39
CA PRO A 889 22.76 -30.02 -4.52
C PRO A 889 22.44 -31.42 -5.03
N VAL A 890 23.43 -32.17 -5.47
CA VAL A 890 23.25 -33.54 -6.02
C VAL A 890 23.27 -34.55 -4.87
N PRO A 891 22.21 -35.31 -4.66
CA PRO A 891 22.17 -36.39 -3.68
C PRO A 891 22.95 -37.62 -4.16
N ALA A 892 23.22 -38.51 -3.24
CA ALA A 892 23.79 -39.81 -3.55
C ALA A 892 22.87 -40.73 -4.39
N GLN A 893 21.59 -40.40 -4.53
CA GLN A 893 20.62 -41.13 -5.35
C GLN A 893 20.57 -40.51 -6.75
N GLU A 894 21.10 -41.23 -7.71
CA GLU A 894 21.20 -40.82 -9.12
C GLU A 894 19.84 -40.51 -9.78
N GLU A 895 18.79 -41.27 -9.41
CA GLU A 895 17.48 -41.27 -10.06
C GLU A 895 16.72 -39.95 -10.01
N ILE A 896 17.00 -39.09 -9.00
CA ILE A 896 16.32 -37.79 -8.81
C ILE A 896 17.28 -36.63 -8.73
N SER A 897 18.53 -36.83 -9.13
CA SER A 897 19.58 -35.76 -9.03
C SER A 897 19.20 -34.53 -9.80
N LEU A 898 18.71 -34.66 -11.03
CA LEU A 898 18.29 -33.55 -11.88
C LEU A 898 17.04 -32.85 -11.31
N ASN A 899 16.08 -33.59 -10.78
CA ASN A 899 14.89 -33.02 -10.15
C ASN A 899 15.25 -32.18 -8.91
N LEU A 900 16.19 -32.63 -8.09
CA LEU A 900 16.64 -31.88 -6.93
C LEU A 900 17.45 -30.64 -7.31
N LEU A 901 18.27 -30.72 -8.35
CA LEU A 901 18.97 -29.58 -8.91
C LEU A 901 17.99 -28.53 -9.48
N LEU A 902 16.99 -29.00 -10.21
CA LEU A 902 15.89 -28.17 -10.69
C LEU A 902 15.10 -27.55 -9.53
N CYS A 903 14.83 -28.30 -8.44
CA CYS A 903 14.21 -27.76 -7.25
C CYS A 903 15.02 -26.58 -6.69
N VAL A 904 16.34 -26.70 -6.56
CA VAL A 904 17.19 -25.59 -6.09
C VAL A 904 17.12 -24.39 -7.03
N ALA A 905 17.31 -24.62 -8.32
CA ALA A 905 17.33 -23.55 -9.32
C ALA A 905 16.01 -22.76 -9.34
N SER A 906 14.89 -23.47 -9.27
CA SER A 906 13.55 -22.86 -9.30
C SER A 906 13.19 -22.06 -8.05
N ARG A 907 13.93 -22.19 -6.94
CA ARG A 907 13.73 -21.39 -5.71
C ARG A 907 14.38 -20.01 -5.76
N ALA A 908 15.30 -19.78 -6.71
CA ALA A 908 15.98 -18.51 -6.89
C ALA A 908 15.18 -17.59 -7.84
N ASN A 909 14.88 -16.39 -7.39
CA ASN A 909 14.19 -15.42 -8.25
C ASN A 909 15.19 -14.69 -9.15
N THR A 910 16.29 -14.12 -8.59
CA THR A 910 17.22 -13.27 -9.35
C THR A 910 18.67 -13.73 -9.31
N LYS A 911 19.12 -14.41 -8.25
CA LYS A 911 20.51 -14.85 -8.12
C LYS A 911 20.60 -16.28 -7.65
N LEU A 912 21.34 -17.10 -8.40
CA LEU A 912 21.55 -18.52 -8.13
C LEU A 912 23.03 -18.85 -8.03
N HIS A 913 23.48 -19.46 -6.93
CA HIS A 913 24.82 -20.00 -6.77
C HIS A 913 24.76 -21.50 -6.58
N LEU A 914 25.45 -22.26 -7.41
CA LEU A 914 25.57 -23.70 -7.30
C LEU A 914 27.02 -24.07 -6.96
N LEU A 915 27.24 -24.66 -5.80
CA LEU A 915 28.56 -25.00 -5.26
C LEU A 915 28.72 -26.52 -5.14
N TYR A 916 29.69 -27.07 -5.83
CA TYR A 916 29.93 -28.52 -5.89
C TYR A 916 31.24 -28.90 -5.18
N HIS A 917 31.17 -29.97 -4.38
CA HIS A 917 32.29 -30.51 -3.61
C HIS A 917 33.27 -31.27 -4.49
N LYS A 918 34.58 -31.21 -4.15
CA LYS A 918 35.68 -31.84 -4.87
C LYS A 918 35.62 -33.37 -4.95
N GLU A 919 35.22 -34.04 -3.89
CA GLU A 919 35.26 -35.51 -3.81
C GLU A 919 34.02 -36.23 -4.38
N LYS A 920 32.99 -35.51 -4.77
CA LYS A 920 31.70 -36.08 -5.20
C LYS A 920 31.31 -35.73 -6.62
N THR A 921 32.28 -35.77 -7.53
CA THR A 921 32.06 -35.64 -8.98
C THR A 921 31.36 -36.88 -9.56
N PHE A 922 30.11 -37.15 -9.15
CA PHE A 922 29.23 -38.11 -9.80
C PHE A 922 28.34 -37.56 -10.90
N LEU A 923 28.50 -36.30 -11.24
CA LEU A 923 28.03 -35.81 -12.51
C LEU A 923 29.07 -36.19 -13.55
N ARG A 924 28.77 -37.13 -14.44
CA ARG A 924 29.49 -37.24 -15.71
C ARG A 924 29.65 -35.82 -16.22
N ASP A 925 30.84 -35.44 -16.63
CA ASP A 925 31.16 -34.07 -17.10
C ASP A 925 30.21 -33.53 -18.20
N THR A 926 29.35 -34.37 -18.72
CA THR A 926 28.31 -34.12 -19.72
C THR A 926 27.12 -33.28 -19.22
N TYR A 927 26.86 -33.14 -17.91
CA TYR A 927 25.67 -32.39 -17.44
C TYR A 927 25.87 -30.88 -17.26
N LEU A 928 27.12 -30.43 -17.27
CA LEU A 928 27.45 -29.02 -17.08
C LEU A 928 28.53 -28.54 -18.04
N ASP A 929 28.53 -29.08 -19.30
CA ASP A 929 29.40 -28.60 -20.34
C ASP A 929 29.14 -27.14 -20.67
N ASN A 930 30.20 -26.44 -21.10
CA ASN A 930 30.35 -25.01 -21.35
C ASN A 930 29.35 -24.37 -22.35
N SER A 931 28.21 -25.02 -22.61
CA SER A 931 27.10 -24.49 -23.40
C SER A 931 26.25 -23.42 -22.68
N PHE A 932 26.65 -23.01 -21.51
CA PHE A 932 26.01 -21.96 -20.71
C PHE A 932 26.70 -20.58 -20.85
N THR A 933 27.62 -20.37 -21.82
CA THR A 933 28.17 -19.05 -22.13
C THR A 933 27.31 -18.31 -23.16
#